data_5cfbc4aa4ce4b0f8083d3aafc601c228
#
_entry.id   5cfbc4aa4ce4b0f8083d3aafc601c228
#
_cell.length_a   1.000
_cell.length_b   1.000
_cell.length_c   1.000
_cell.angle_alpha   90.00
_cell.angle_beta   90.00
_cell.angle_gamma   90.00
#
_symmetry.space_group_name_H-M   'P 1'
#
loop_
_entity.id
_entity.type
_entity.pdbx_description
1 polymer ?
#
loop_
_entity_poly.entity_id
_entity_poly.type
_entity_poly.pdbx_seq_one_letter_code
_entity_poly.pdbx_strand_id
1 'polypeptide(L)'
;MIPELGHFALIVALCIALVQSTLPLIGAQTGNARFMAVARPAAQGQFVFVAIAFGCLAYSFVNNDFSVVNVASNSNSHLPVPYRFAATWGSHEGSLLLWALMLSGWMLAVTVFSRALPLPMVARVLGVMGLVSIGFLLFMLLTSNPFERLLPQAMDGRDLNPLLQDPGMVIHPPMLYMGYVGFSVAFAFAIAALISGQLDAAWARWSRPWTTAAWCFLTIGIMLGSWWAYNELGWGGWWFWDPVENASFMPWLVGTALMHSLAVTEKRGSFKSWTVLLAISAFSLSLLGTFLVRSGVITSVHAFATDPARGVFILAFLVIVIGGSLVLFAWRAPKVGLGGKFDLVSRESFLLSNNILLVVAAASVLLGTLYPLFLDALNLGKISVGPPYFDAVFFPLMAPAVFLMGIGPMARWKAEQIPSLVMRLKWAFAVSVISAAIIPVVMGRWSLFTAIGVLMGVWLFAAGITNIIGRAKQLPEGPILARLSSLPRSYWGMSIAHMGVGVFIIGVTLVNSYATEKDLRMNVGDSVDVGSYKFRFNGTTEVPGPNYVAARGFFEVLNGETVVTKMYPEKRSYRAMGQVMTEAAIDVGFTRDFYVSLGEPIPDSGGSWSVRVYHKPFINWIWGGCVLMALGGFLALSDRRYRMAKRSEESFSAANIGIEKSVGVKSSLPPHPRIESGAGSSPLPEGRGD
;
A
#
# COMPACT_ATOMS: atom_id res chain seq x y z
N MET A 1 7.14 9.98 35.82
CA MET A 1 8.42 9.27 35.43
C MET A 1 8.33 8.56 34.09
N ILE A 2 7.28 7.77 33.80
CA ILE A 2 7.17 7.06 32.48
C ILE A 2 7.04 8.01 31.29
N PRO A 3 6.20 9.06 31.32
CA PRO A 3 6.12 10.02 30.21
C PRO A 3 7.43 10.78 29.97
N GLU A 4 8.16 11.14 31.04
CA GLU A 4 9.47 11.80 30.95
C GLU A 4 10.52 10.87 30.31
N LEU A 5 10.49 9.57 30.64
CA LEU A 5 11.33 8.56 29.99
C LEU A 5 11.02 8.47 28.48
N GLY A 6 9.73 8.49 28.12
CA GLY A 6 9.29 8.48 26.73
C GLY A 6 9.77 9.71 25.96
N HIS A 7 9.63 10.90 26.56
CA HIS A 7 10.11 12.15 25.97
C HIS A 7 11.64 12.16 25.81
N PHE A 8 12.36 11.73 26.86
CA PHE A 8 13.83 11.58 26.81
C PHE A 8 14.26 10.61 25.71
N ALA A 9 13.55 9.48 25.58
CA ALA A 9 13.85 8.50 24.52
C ALA A 9 13.68 9.10 23.11
N LEU A 10 12.69 9.98 22.88
CA LEU A 10 12.56 10.70 21.61
C LEU A 10 13.74 11.65 21.34
N ILE A 11 14.22 12.36 22.36
CA ILE A 11 15.40 13.24 22.23
C ILE A 11 16.64 12.41 21.88
N VAL A 12 16.85 11.27 22.55
CA VAL A 12 17.98 10.37 22.25
C VAL A 12 17.85 9.81 20.82
N ALA A 13 16.63 9.41 20.42
CA ALA A 13 16.38 8.95 19.06
C ALA A 13 16.73 10.02 18.01
N LEU A 14 16.43 11.30 18.27
CA LEU A 14 16.81 12.41 17.40
C LEU A 14 18.36 12.57 17.33
N CYS A 15 19.04 12.53 18.46
CA CYS A 15 20.51 12.59 18.48
C CYS A 15 21.14 11.45 17.67
N ILE A 16 20.60 10.23 17.83
CA ILE A 16 21.06 9.06 17.05
C ILE A 16 20.74 9.25 15.55
N ALA A 17 19.57 9.76 15.20
CA ALA A 17 19.19 10.04 13.80
C ALA A 17 20.12 11.05 13.13
N LEU A 18 20.58 12.08 13.86
CA LEU A 18 21.60 13.03 13.41
C LEU A 18 22.93 12.35 13.10
N VAL A 19 23.37 11.46 13.98
CA VAL A 19 24.59 10.65 13.75
C VAL A 19 24.41 9.70 12.57
N GLN A 20 23.25 9.01 12.49
CA GLN A 20 22.91 8.08 11.43
C GLN A 20 22.87 8.76 10.05
N SER A 21 22.40 9.98 9.98
CA SER A 21 22.26 10.71 8.71
C SER A 21 23.58 11.38 8.27
N THR A 22 24.46 11.78 9.18
CA THR A 22 25.68 12.53 8.86
C THR A 22 26.89 11.63 8.61
N LEU A 23 27.33 10.87 9.62
CA LEU A 23 28.55 10.07 9.53
C LEU A 23 28.54 9.05 8.38
N PRO A 24 27.46 8.25 8.18
CA PRO A 24 27.43 7.28 7.09
C PRO A 24 27.44 7.91 5.70
N LEU A 25 26.77 9.05 5.50
CA LEU A 25 26.76 9.76 4.22
C LEU A 25 28.15 10.34 3.92
N ILE A 26 28.80 10.99 4.89
CA ILE A 26 30.18 11.48 4.78
C ILE A 26 31.11 10.31 4.50
N GLY A 27 31.00 9.22 5.25
CA GLY A 27 31.80 8.00 5.06
C GLY A 27 31.67 7.40 3.68
N ALA A 28 30.43 7.32 3.16
CA ALA A 28 30.17 6.81 1.81
C ALA A 28 30.68 7.73 0.70
N GLN A 29 30.80 9.05 0.95
CA GLN A 29 31.35 10.01 0.01
C GLN A 29 32.90 10.03 0.03
N THR A 30 33.50 9.89 1.21
CA THR A 30 34.95 9.94 1.40
C THR A 30 35.66 8.57 1.35
N GLY A 31 34.89 7.47 1.24
CA GLY A 31 35.41 6.11 1.31
C GLY A 31 35.78 5.63 2.71
N ASN A 32 35.40 6.35 3.77
CA ASN A 32 35.74 6.02 5.15
C ASN A 32 34.86 4.88 5.69
N ALA A 33 35.41 3.67 5.76
CA ALA A 33 34.69 2.47 6.21
C ALA A 33 34.21 2.55 7.67
N ARG A 34 34.94 3.26 8.56
CA ARG A 34 34.54 3.40 9.98
C ARG A 34 33.27 4.25 10.10
N PHE A 35 33.19 5.35 9.35
CA PHE A 35 31.99 6.19 9.33
C PHE A 35 30.78 5.44 8.71
N MET A 36 31.00 4.70 7.63
CA MET A 36 29.94 3.88 7.04
C MET A 36 29.44 2.80 8.00
N ALA A 37 30.33 2.20 8.80
CA ALA A 37 29.98 1.14 9.75
C ALA A 37 29.00 1.60 10.84
N VAL A 38 28.93 2.91 11.14
CA VAL A 38 28.00 3.50 12.12
C VAL A 38 26.55 3.36 11.68
N ALA A 39 26.25 3.23 10.38
CA ALA A 39 24.88 3.24 9.84
C ALA A 39 23.96 2.20 10.51
N ARG A 40 24.43 0.95 10.66
CA ARG A 40 23.61 -0.13 11.20
C ARG A 40 23.37 -0.02 12.71
N PRO A 41 24.38 0.13 13.58
CA PRO A 41 24.13 0.29 15.00
C PRO A 41 23.33 1.55 15.33
N ALA A 42 23.52 2.66 14.59
CA ALA A 42 22.71 3.86 14.77
C ALA A 42 21.24 3.60 14.43
N ALA A 43 20.93 2.97 13.30
CA ALA A 43 19.56 2.61 12.95
C ALA A 43 18.89 1.65 13.95
N GLN A 44 19.65 0.69 14.49
CA GLN A 44 19.18 -0.21 15.55
C GLN A 44 18.92 0.55 16.86
N GLY A 45 19.85 1.43 17.27
CA GLY A 45 19.69 2.28 18.44
C GLY A 45 18.49 3.21 18.33
N GLN A 46 18.30 3.83 17.16
CA GLN A 46 17.12 4.67 16.90
C GLN A 46 15.82 3.88 17.07
N PHE A 47 15.72 2.67 16.50
CA PHE A 47 14.56 1.79 16.67
C PHE A 47 14.30 1.49 18.15
N VAL A 48 15.32 1.17 18.93
CA VAL A 48 15.18 0.87 20.36
C VAL A 48 14.60 2.06 21.11
N PHE A 49 15.12 3.27 20.91
CA PHE A 49 14.63 4.44 21.64
C PHE A 49 13.25 4.89 21.18
N VAL A 50 12.90 4.81 19.89
CA VAL A 50 11.54 5.06 19.42
C VAL A 50 10.56 4.00 19.95
N ALA A 51 10.97 2.74 20.04
CA ALA A 51 10.15 1.67 20.63
C ALA A 51 9.93 1.88 22.14
N ILE A 52 10.96 2.34 22.87
CA ILE A 52 10.82 2.74 24.29
C ILE A 52 9.80 3.88 24.41
N ALA A 53 9.93 4.93 23.59
CA ALA A 53 8.99 6.05 23.61
C ALA A 53 7.55 5.58 23.34
N PHE A 54 7.35 4.74 22.31
CA PHE A 54 6.04 4.17 22.01
C PHE A 54 5.51 3.31 23.17
N GLY A 55 6.35 2.47 23.76
CA GLY A 55 6.00 1.66 24.92
C GLY A 55 5.61 2.50 26.14
N CYS A 56 6.28 3.62 26.39
CA CYS A 56 5.95 4.56 27.47
C CYS A 56 4.57 5.20 27.25
N LEU A 57 4.27 5.61 26.01
CA LEU A 57 2.95 6.17 25.69
C LEU A 57 1.84 5.12 25.82
N ALA A 58 2.05 3.92 25.27
CA ALA A 58 1.11 2.81 25.38
C ALA A 58 0.86 2.42 26.86
N TYR A 59 1.91 2.40 27.69
CA TYR A 59 1.81 2.17 29.11
C TYR A 59 0.94 3.27 29.79
N SER A 60 1.14 4.54 29.45
CA SER A 60 0.36 5.65 29.99
C SER A 60 -1.12 5.53 29.64
N PHE A 61 -1.45 5.14 28.40
CA PHE A 61 -2.84 4.88 27.98
C PHE A 61 -3.47 3.70 28.72
N VAL A 62 -2.80 2.57 28.78
CA VAL A 62 -3.33 1.35 29.44
C VAL A 62 -3.57 1.57 30.93
N ASN A 63 -2.73 2.37 31.58
CA ASN A 63 -2.82 2.65 33.02
C ASN A 63 -3.56 3.94 33.36
N ASN A 64 -4.20 4.61 32.37
CA ASN A 64 -4.97 5.84 32.58
C ASN A 64 -4.16 6.96 33.25
N ASP A 65 -2.92 7.22 32.79
CA ASP A 65 -2.12 8.33 33.29
C ASP A 65 -2.65 9.66 32.72
N PHE A 66 -3.76 10.17 33.32
CA PHE A 66 -4.40 11.41 32.90
C PHE A 66 -3.58 12.68 33.21
N SER A 67 -2.37 12.54 33.73
CA SER A 67 -1.40 13.63 33.77
C SER A 67 -0.72 13.88 32.41
N VAL A 68 -0.97 13.02 31.42
CA VAL A 68 -0.55 13.22 30.02
C VAL A 68 -1.73 13.76 29.22
N VAL A 69 -1.57 14.92 28.57
CA VAL A 69 -2.63 15.59 27.79
C VAL A 69 -3.24 14.64 26.76
N ASN A 70 -2.40 13.89 26.06
CA ASN A 70 -2.84 12.96 25.04
C ASN A 70 -3.73 11.84 25.59
N VAL A 71 -3.40 11.29 26.76
CA VAL A 71 -4.20 10.26 27.45
C VAL A 71 -5.51 10.83 27.94
N ALA A 72 -5.48 12.00 28.62
CA ALA A 72 -6.66 12.66 29.14
C ALA A 72 -7.66 13.06 28.06
N SER A 73 -7.18 13.35 26.85
CA SER A 73 -8.02 13.77 25.72
C SER A 73 -8.58 12.62 24.88
N ASN A 74 -8.01 11.42 24.95
CA ASN A 74 -8.32 10.31 24.04
C ASN A 74 -8.53 8.95 24.74
N SER A 75 -8.74 8.93 26.06
CA SER A 75 -9.01 7.72 26.82
C SER A 75 -9.90 8.03 28.02
N ASN A 76 -10.42 6.98 28.66
CA ASN A 76 -11.30 7.08 29.82
C ASN A 76 -11.14 5.82 30.71
N SER A 77 -11.45 5.93 31.99
CA SER A 77 -11.34 4.83 32.95
C SER A 77 -12.28 3.64 32.63
N HIS A 78 -13.40 3.88 31.95
CA HIS A 78 -14.36 2.86 31.54
C HIS A 78 -14.07 2.28 30.15
N LEU A 79 -13.13 2.86 29.37
CA LEU A 79 -12.77 2.37 28.06
C LEU A 79 -12.14 0.97 28.15
N PRO A 80 -12.57 -0.04 27.37
CA PRO A 80 -11.97 -1.37 27.37
C PRO A 80 -10.46 -1.35 27.04
N VAL A 81 -9.68 -2.20 27.71
CA VAL A 81 -8.21 -2.21 27.60
C VAL A 81 -7.68 -2.31 26.17
N PRO A 82 -8.23 -3.14 25.25
CA PRO A 82 -7.79 -3.15 23.85
C PRO A 82 -7.91 -1.79 23.17
N TYR A 83 -8.97 -1.05 23.46
CA TYR A 83 -9.16 0.29 22.90
C TYR A 83 -8.30 1.35 23.59
N ARG A 84 -7.97 1.20 24.91
CA ARG A 84 -6.95 2.05 25.55
C ARG A 84 -5.60 1.88 24.86
N PHE A 85 -5.22 0.64 24.57
CA PHE A 85 -3.98 0.37 23.84
C PHE A 85 -4.04 0.97 22.42
N ALA A 86 -5.12 0.77 21.68
CA ALA A 86 -5.30 1.32 20.33
C ALA A 86 -5.38 2.86 20.33
N ALA A 87 -5.90 3.48 21.40
CA ALA A 87 -5.92 4.93 21.57
C ALA A 87 -4.52 5.55 21.50
N THR A 88 -3.45 4.78 21.76
CA THR A 88 -2.06 5.21 21.57
C THR A 88 -1.84 5.80 20.17
N TRP A 89 -2.51 5.29 19.13
CA TRP A 89 -2.45 5.81 17.77
C TRP A 89 -3.76 6.44 17.27
N GLY A 90 -4.76 6.55 18.14
CA GLY A 90 -6.03 7.21 17.84
C GLY A 90 -5.94 8.74 17.82
N SER A 91 -4.88 9.31 18.37
CA SER A 91 -4.60 10.74 18.41
C SER A 91 -3.62 11.20 17.36
N HIS A 92 -3.56 12.52 17.16
CA HIS A 92 -2.59 13.14 16.25
C HIS A 92 -1.14 12.80 16.65
N GLU A 93 -0.77 13.03 17.90
CA GLU A 93 0.58 12.87 18.45
C GLU A 93 0.99 11.38 18.46
N GLY A 94 0.09 10.53 18.94
CA GLY A 94 0.36 9.09 19.06
C GLY A 94 0.44 8.39 17.72
N SER A 95 -0.37 8.79 16.74
CA SER A 95 -0.30 8.25 15.38
C SER A 95 1.00 8.64 14.66
N LEU A 96 1.58 9.81 14.97
CA LEU A 96 2.91 10.19 14.47
C LEU A 96 4.02 9.38 15.12
N LEU A 97 3.89 9.09 16.41
CA LEU A 97 4.84 8.20 17.09
C LEU A 97 4.79 6.78 16.52
N LEU A 98 3.60 6.27 16.18
CA LEU A 98 3.46 5.02 15.43
C LEU A 98 4.14 5.11 14.05
N TRP A 99 3.98 6.22 13.34
CA TRP A 99 4.64 6.46 12.05
C TRP A 99 6.17 6.40 12.17
N ALA A 100 6.72 7.06 13.19
CA ALA A 100 8.16 7.04 13.48
C ALA A 100 8.65 5.64 13.89
N LEU A 101 7.84 4.89 14.65
CA LEU A 101 8.11 3.50 15.00
C LEU A 101 8.17 2.61 13.74
N MET A 102 7.22 2.76 12.81
CA MET A 102 7.22 2.00 11.56
C MET A 102 8.43 2.37 10.68
N LEU A 103 8.80 3.65 10.59
CA LEU A 103 9.99 4.07 9.85
C LEU A 103 11.27 3.46 10.45
N SER A 104 11.43 3.53 11.76
CA SER A 104 12.57 2.93 12.45
C SER A 104 12.58 1.41 12.36
N GLY A 105 11.39 0.77 12.34
CA GLY A 105 11.22 -0.65 12.07
C GLY A 105 11.67 -1.06 10.66
N TRP A 106 11.35 -0.26 9.63
CA TRP A 106 11.88 -0.46 8.29
C TRP A 106 13.40 -0.27 8.23
N MET A 107 13.97 0.70 8.95
CA MET A 107 15.44 0.85 9.07
C MET A 107 16.07 -0.37 9.74
N LEU A 108 15.49 -0.89 10.82
CA LEU A 108 15.92 -2.14 11.44
C LEU A 108 15.87 -3.29 10.45
N ALA A 109 14.79 -3.45 9.71
CA ALA A 109 14.66 -4.48 8.66
C ALA A 109 15.77 -4.35 7.60
N VAL A 110 16.09 -3.14 7.15
CA VAL A 110 17.22 -2.90 6.24
C VAL A 110 18.54 -3.36 6.87
N THR A 111 18.79 -3.12 8.16
CA THR A 111 20.03 -3.59 8.81
C THR A 111 20.14 -5.11 8.81
N VAL A 112 19.02 -5.82 8.97
CA VAL A 112 18.96 -7.28 9.06
C VAL A 112 19.03 -7.96 7.69
N PHE A 113 18.20 -7.50 6.75
CA PHE A 113 17.99 -8.18 5.46
C PHE A 113 18.90 -7.68 4.33
N SER A 114 19.65 -6.58 4.54
CA SER A 114 20.59 -6.02 3.56
C SER A 114 22.06 -6.32 3.87
N ARG A 115 22.36 -7.38 4.63
CA ARG A 115 23.74 -7.74 5.00
C ARG A 115 24.64 -8.04 3.80
N ALA A 116 24.04 -8.51 2.72
CA ALA A 116 24.72 -8.88 1.50
C ALA A 116 24.98 -7.69 0.55
N LEU A 117 24.43 -6.49 0.81
CA LEU A 117 24.63 -5.33 -0.03
C LEU A 117 25.96 -4.63 0.25
N PRO A 118 26.53 -3.91 -0.74
CA PRO A 118 27.74 -3.11 -0.55
C PRO A 118 27.57 -2.09 0.60
N LEU A 119 28.57 -2.01 1.47
CA LEU A 119 28.54 -1.13 2.62
C LEU A 119 28.23 0.35 2.26
N PRO A 120 28.81 0.94 1.18
CA PRO A 120 28.48 2.31 0.79
C PRO A 120 27.01 2.51 0.40
N MET A 121 26.36 1.49 -0.20
CA MET A 121 24.93 1.55 -0.53
C MET A 121 24.08 1.54 0.73
N VAL A 122 24.33 0.60 1.65
CA VAL A 122 23.59 0.50 2.93
C VAL A 122 23.76 1.76 3.76
N ALA A 123 24.99 2.31 3.81
CA ALA A 123 25.29 3.55 4.53
C ALA A 123 24.47 4.73 3.98
N ARG A 124 24.38 4.86 2.65
CA ARG A 124 23.55 5.91 2.01
C ARG A 124 22.06 5.70 2.26
N VAL A 125 21.56 4.48 2.09
CA VAL A 125 20.14 4.17 2.32
C VAL A 125 19.73 4.49 3.76
N LEU A 126 20.47 3.98 4.76
CA LEU A 126 20.17 4.26 6.16
C LEU A 126 20.39 5.74 6.52
N GLY A 127 21.37 6.39 5.91
CA GLY A 127 21.59 7.82 6.10
C GLY A 127 20.43 8.67 5.57
N VAL A 128 19.90 8.36 4.38
CA VAL A 128 18.73 9.05 3.81
C VAL A 128 17.47 8.80 4.65
N MET A 129 17.25 7.57 5.11
CA MET A 129 16.13 7.28 6.02
C MET A 129 16.28 8.01 7.37
N GLY A 130 17.52 8.17 7.86
CA GLY A 130 17.84 9.00 9.02
C GLY A 130 17.45 10.46 8.84
N LEU A 131 17.73 11.07 7.65
CA LEU A 131 17.30 12.43 7.33
C LEU A 131 15.78 12.58 7.38
N VAL A 132 15.03 11.62 6.84
CA VAL A 132 13.57 11.60 6.92
C VAL A 132 13.12 11.49 8.38
N SER A 133 13.76 10.64 9.17
CA SER A 133 13.43 10.45 10.59
C SER A 133 13.67 11.72 11.42
N ILE A 134 14.74 12.51 11.14
CA ILE A 134 14.99 13.79 11.80
C ILE A 134 13.76 14.72 11.63
N GLY A 135 13.20 14.81 10.43
CA GLY A 135 12.03 15.66 10.18
C GLY A 135 10.84 15.28 11.06
N PHE A 136 10.52 13.97 11.17
CA PHE A 136 9.41 13.50 12.01
C PHE A 136 9.69 13.63 13.50
N LEU A 137 10.91 13.35 13.95
CA LEU A 137 11.29 13.51 15.36
C LEU A 137 11.26 14.99 15.79
N LEU A 138 11.75 15.90 14.95
CA LEU A 138 11.64 17.35 15.20
C LEU A 138 10.19 17.80 15.22
N PHE A 139 9.36 17.30 14.29
CA PHE A 139 7.93 17.63 14.28
C PHE A 139 7.25 17.24 15.59
N MET A 140 7.50 16.01 16.10
CA MET A 140 6.94 15.57 17.38
C MET A 140 7.45 16.39 18.56
N LEU A 141 8.74 16.68 18.61
CA LEU A 141 9.33 17.39 19.75
C LEU A 141 8.95 18.88 19.78
N LEU A 142 8.72 19.50 18.61
CA LEU A 142 8.50 20.96 18.52
C LEU A 142 7.02 21.34 18.42
N THR A 143 6.18 20.51 17.80
CA THR A 143 4.79 20.88 17.48
C THR A 143 3.74 19.87 17.95
N SER A 144 4.11 18.63 18.26
CA SER A 144 3.15 17.55 18.51
C SER A 144 3.71 16.54 19.50
N ASN A 145 4.06 17.02 20.70
CA ASN A 145 4.69 16.20 21.73
C ASN A 145 3.68 15.21 22.35
N PRO A 146 3.85 13.88 22.18
CA PRO A 146 2.92 12.90 22.74
C PRO A 146 2.99 12.79 24.26
N PHE A 147 3.99 13.40 24.91
CA PHE A 147 4.23 13.36 26.36
C PHE A 147 3.97 14.70 27.05
N GLU A 148 3.22 15.61 26.43
CA GLU A 148 2.84 16.85 27.07
C GLU A 148 2.08 16.62 28.37
N ARG A 149 2.44 17.38 29.41
CA ARG A 149 1.90 17.18 30.78
C ARG A 149 0.71 18.08 31.04
N LEU A 150 -0.31 17.52 31.66
CA LEU A 150 -1.47 18.20 32.18
C LEU A 150 -1.35 18.36 33.69
N LEU A 151 -1.21 19.60 34.16
CA LEU A 151 -1.07 19.90 35.59
C LEU A 151 -2.08 21.01 35.99
N PRO A 152 -2.95 20.74 36.97
CA PRO A 152 -3.17 19.47 37.66
C PRO A 152 -3.71 18.38 36.74
N GLN A 153 -3.46 17.11 37.06
CA GLN A 153 -4.01 15.99 36.28
C GLN A 153 -5.54 15.99 36.32
N ALA A 154 -6.16 15.54 35.21
CA ALA A 154 -7.59 15.34 35.17
C ALA A 154 -8.01 14.17 36.09
N MET A 155 -9.21 14.24 36.66
CA MET A 155 -9.76 13.14 37.48
C MET A 155 -10.13 11.92 36.65
N ASP A 156 -10.58 12.13 35.40
CA ASP A 156 -10.81 11.12 34.37
C ASP A 156 -10.60 11.75 32.98
N GLY A 157 -10.52 10.92 31.94
CA GLY A 157 -10.34 11.37 30.56
C GLY A 157 -11.67 11.56 29.82
N ARG A 158 -11.55 12.19 28.62
CA ARG A 158 -12.70 12.53 27.76
C ARG A 158 -13.32 11.33 27.05
N ASP A 159 -12.64 10.21 26.97
CA ASP A 159 -12.94 9.03 26.16
C ASP A 159 -12.33 9.10 24.75
N LEU A 160 -12.21 7.94 24.13
CA LEU A 160 -11.85 7.79 22.73
C LEU A 160 -13.08 8.10 21.86
N ASN A 161 -12.86 8.76 20.73
CA ASN A 161 -13.93 8.97 19.74
C ASN A 161 -14.65 7.62 19.46
N PRO A 162 -15.98 7.55 19.57
CA PRO A 162 -16.74 6.32 19.35
C PRO A 162 -16.42 5.59 18.04
N LEU A 163 -16.23 6.31 16.94
CA LEU A 163 -15.80 5.75 15.64
C LEU A 163 -14.51 4.94 15.71
N LEU A 164 -13.67 5.19 16.71
CA LEU A 164 -12.38 4.52 16.91
C LEU A 164 -12.49 3.34 17.88
N GLN A 165 -13.67 3.07 18.46
CA GLN A 165 -13.90 1.99 19.41
C GLN A 165 -14.37 0.70 18.69
N ASP A 166 -13.70 0.36 17.61
CA ASP A 166 -13.96 -0.80 16.75
C ASP A 166 -12.68 -1.64 16.55
N PRO A 167 -12.76 -2.97 16.37
CA PRO A 167 -11.61 -3.81 16.07
C PRO A 167 -10.82 -3.38 14.82
N GLY A 168 -11.48 -2.73 13.84
CA GLY A 168 -10.84 -2.15 12.67
C GLY A 168 -9.79 -1.11 13.05
N MET A 169 -10.07 -0.27 14.05
CA MET A 169 -9.12 0.72 14.57
C MET A 169 -7.86 0.09 15.18
N VAL A 170 -7.96 -1.12 15.72
CA VAL A 170 -6.81 -1.80 16.31
C VAL A 170 -5.83 -2.26 15.22
N ILE A 171 -6.32 -2.70 14.05
CA ILE A 171 -5.54 -3.39 13.04
C ILE A 171 -5.23 -2.50 11.83
N HIS A 172 -6.19 -1.69 11.36
CA HIS A 172 -6.07 -0.92 10.13
C HIS A 172 -4.90 0.09 10.13
N PRO A 173 -4.74 1.00 11.12
CA PRO A 173 -3.70 2.02 11.05
C PRO A 173 -2.28 1.43 11.07
N PRO A 174 -1.94 0.41 11.88
CA PRO A 174 -0.63 -0.22 11.81
C PRO A 174 -0.34 -0.84 10.43
N MET A 175 -1.31 -1.52 9.81
CA MET A 175 -1.11 -2.11 8.48
C MET A 175 -0.96 -1.05 7.40
N LEU A 176 -1.76 0.00 7.44
CA LEU A 176 -1.69 1.12 6.52
C LEU A 176 -0.32 1.81 6.60
N TYR A 177 0.15 2.10 7.83
CA TYR A 177 1.43 2.76 8.08
C TYR A 177 2.62 1.90 7.65
N MET A 178 2.59 0.60 7.92
CA MET A 178 3.60 -0.33 7.38
C MET A 178 3.70 -0.23 5.86
N GLY A 179 2.59 -0.01 5.18
CA GLY A 179 2.55 0.14 3.73
C GLY A 179 3.18 1.44 3.24
N TYR A 180 2.55 2.58 3.51
CA TYR A 180 3.00 3.82 2.90
C TYR A 180 4.31 4.37 3.48
N VAL A 181 4.59 4.12 4.77
CA VAL A 181 5.93 4.40 5.35
C VAL A 181 7.00 3.52 4.70
N GLY A 182 6.66 2.27 4.34
CA GLY A 182 7.56 1.33 3.68
C GLY A 182 8.11 1.82 2.35
N PHE A 183 7.41 2.71 1.62
CA PHE A 183 7.94 3.34 0.42
C PHE A 183 9.15 4.26 0.69
N SER A 184 9.39 4.66 1.94
CA SER A 184 10.62 5.37 2.33
C SER A 184 11.88 4.56 2.02
N VAL A 185 11.82 3.23 2.07
CA VAL A 185 12.94 2.36 1.73
C VAL A 185 13.24 2.44 0.23
N ALA A 186 12.20 2.30 -0.63
CA ALA A 186 12.37 2.41 -2.08
C ALA A 186 12.89 3.81 -2.47
N PHE A 187 12.36 4.86 -1.85
CA PHE A 187 12.83 6.23 -1.97
C PHE A 187 14.32 6.36 -1.57
N ALA A 188 14.69 5.84 -0.41
CA ALA A 188 16.07 5.92 0.08
C ALA A 188 17.05 5.17 -0.85
N PHE A 189 16.65 4.03 -1.41
CA PHE A 189 17.43 3.34 -2.44
C PHE A 189 17.59 4.19 -3.72
N ALA A 190 16.53 4.88 -4.17
CA ALA A 190 16.59 5.76 -5.33
C ALA A 190 17.52 6.97 -5.09
N ILE A 191 17.39 7.63 -3.95
CA ILE A 191 18.27 8.76 -3.57
C ILE A 191 19.72 8.29 -3.41
N ALA A 192 19.97 7.14 -2.76
CA ALA A 192 21.32 6.57 -2.62
C ALA A 192 21.95 6.26 -3.98
N ALA A 193 21.16 5.75 -4.93
CA ALA A 193 21.60 5.48 -6.30
C ALA A 193 21.91 6.78 -7.07
N LEU A 194 21.10 7.82 -6.91
CA LEU A 194 21.37 9.16 -7.50
C LEU A 194 22.64 9.77 -6.92
N ILE A 195 22.84 9.73 -5.60
CA ILE A 195 24.04 10.26 -4.94
C ILE A 195 25.29 9.54 -5.44
N SER A 196 25.23 8.19 -5.54
CA SER A 196 26.38 7.38 -5.98
C SER A 196 26.61 7.42 -7.49
N GLY A 197 25.62 7.79 -8.29
CA GLY A 197 25.62 7.69 -9.74
C GLY A 197 25.48 6.23 -10.26
N GLN A 198 25.17 5.27 -9.40
CA GLN A 198 25.03 3.84 -9.74
C GLN A 198 23.55 3.47 -9.92
N LEU A 199 23.03 3.68 -11.11
CA LEU A 199 21.67 3.36 -11.53
C LEU A 199 21.70 2.15 -12.49
N ASP A 200 22.06 1.01 -11.95
CA ASP A 200 22.20 -0.27 -12.70
C ASP A 200 21.06 -1.27 -12.38
N ALA A 201 21.12 -2.45 -12.97
CA ALA A 201 20.15 -3.52 -12.70
C ALA A 201 20.23 -4.05 -11.26
N ALA A 202 21.38 -3.93 -10.60
CA ALA A 202 21.56 -4.39 -9.22
C ALA A 202 20.77 -3.52 -8.24
N TRP A 203 20.79 -2.19 -8.42
CA TRP A 203 19.97 -1.27 -7.61
C TRP A 203 18.47 -1.62 -7.70
N ALA A 204 17.93 -1.86 -8.90
CA ALA A 204 16.53 -2.22 -9.09
C ALA A 204 16.20 -3.57 -8.42
N ARG A 205 17.10 -4.55 -8.48
CA ARG A 205 16.96 -5.84 -7.81
C ARG A 205 16.91 -5.69 -6.28
N TRP A 206 17.75 -4.82 -5.73
CA TRP A 206 17.80 -4.59 -4.28
C TRP A 206 16.58 -3.83 -3.75
N SER A 207 16.05 -2.88 -4.51
CA SER A 207 14.88 -2.08 -4.13
C SER A 207 13.57 -2.86 -4.25
N ARG A 208 13.45 -3.77 -5.20
CA ARG A 208 12.21 -4.47 -5.55
C ARG A 208 11.53 -5.22 -4.39
N PRO A 209 12.23 -6.02 -3.56
CA PRO A 209 11.60 -6.71 -2.43
C PRO A 209 10.96 -5.75 -1.43
N TRP A 210 11.61 -4.63 -1.14
CA TRP A 210 11.10 -3.61 -0.21
C TRP A 210 9.85 -2.93 -0.75
N THR A 211 9.86 -2.55 -2.03
CA THR A 211 8.70 -2.00 -2.72
C THR A 211 7.52 -2.97 -2.70
N THR A 212 7.77 -4.26 -2.98
CA THR A 212 6.72 -5.29 -2.96
C THR A 212 6.15 -5.48 -1.55
N ALA A 213 6.98 -5.50 -0.51
CA ALA A 213 6.53 -5.62 0.87
C ALA A 213 5.68 -4.41 1.29
N ALA A 214 6.14 -3.19 1.01
CA ALA A 214 5.38 -1.96 1.27
C ALA A 214 4.02 -1.98 0.56
N TRP A 215 3.99 -2.37 -0.70
CA TRP A 215 2.77 -2.49 -1.49
C TRP A 215 1.78 -3.51 -0.91
N CYS A 216 2.26 -4.67 -0.43
CA CYS A 216 1.41 -5.68 0.21
C CYS A 216 0.75 -5.15 1.48
N PHE A 217 1.53 -4.51 2.36
CA PHE A 217 0.99 -3.90 3.58
C PHE A 217 0.01 -2.78 3.27
N LEU A 218 0.30 -1.95 2.26
CA LEU A 218 -0.61 -0.89 1.85
C LEU A 218 -1.92 -1.44 1.26
N THR A 219 -1.85 -2.53 0.48
CA THR A 219 -3.04 -3.22 -0.04
C THR A 219 -3.93 -3.72 1.10
N ILE A 220 -3.35 -4.37 2.12
CA ILE A 220 -4.08 -4.82 3.31
C ILE A 220 -4.61 -3.63 4.09
N GLY A 221 -3.78 -2.59 4.28
CA GLY A 221 -4.17 -1.39 5.02
C GLY A 221 -5.37 -0.70 4.40
N ILE A 222 -5.38 -0.45 3.09
CA ILE A 222 -6.51 0.16 2.37
C ILE A 222 -7.76 -0.74 2.48
N MET A 223 -7.60 -2.04 2.26
CA MET A 223 -8.70 -3.01 2.38
C MET A 223 -9.32 -3.00 3.78
N LEU A 224 -8.51 -2.99 4.84
CA LEU A 224 -8.99 -2.94 6.21
C LEU A 224 -9.70 -1.62 6.54
N GLY A 225 -9.23 -0.50 5.99
CA GLY A 225 -9.92 0.79 6.14
C GLY A 225 -11.28 0.82 5.46
N SER A 226 -11.36 0.29 4.26
CA SER A 226 -12.62 0.12 3.52
C SER A 226 -13.60 -0.82 4.25
N TRP A 227 -13.09 -1.94 4.79
CA TRP A 227 -13.88 -2.87 5.59
C TRP A 227 -14.37 -2.23 6.90
N TRP A 228 -13.51 -1.47 7.59
CA TRP A 228 -13.86 -0.75 8.79
C TRP A 228 -14.93 0.32 8.52
N ALA A 229 -14.80 1.12 7.47
CA ALA A 229 -15.82 2.08 7.07
C ALA A 229 -17.18 1.43 6.79
N TYR A 230 -17.18 0.24 6.17
CA TYR A 230 -18.39 -0.54 5.93
C TYR A 230 -19.07 -1.01 7.22
N ASN A 231 -18.29 -1.41 8.23
CA ASN A 231 -18.83 -1.88 9.50
C ASN A 231 -19.31 -0.72 10.38
N GLU A 232 -18.53 0.37 10.47
CA GLU A 232 -18.65 1.37 11.52
C GLU A 232 -19.55 2.56 11.15
N LEU A 233 -19.54 3.01 9.90
CA LEU A 233 -20.21 4.27 9.54
C LEU A 233 -21.75 4.17 9.48
N GLY A 234 -22.31 2.98 9.48
CA GLY A 234 -23.78 2.79 9.41
C GLY A 234 -24.42 3.12 8.06
N TRP A 235 -23.60 3.52 7.06
CA TRP A 235 -24.06 3.93 5.73
C TRP A 235 -24.06 2.80 4.71
N GLY A 236 -23.50 1.64 5.05
CA GLY A 236 -23.38 0.48 4.17
C GLY A 236 -22.49 0.71 2.94
N GLY A 237 -21.76 1.81 2.85
CA GLY A 237 -20.76 2.07 1.81
C GLY A 237 -19.42 1.43 2.15
N TRP A 238 -18.59 1.19 1.15
CA TRP A 238 -17.27 0.59 1.31
C TRP A 238 -16.13 1.47 0.78
N TRP A 239 -16.43 2.51 -0.04
CA TRP A 239 -15.47 3.48 -0.57
C TRP A 239 -16.21 4.77 -0.91
N PHE A 240 -15.70 5.90 -0.43
CA PHE A 240 -16.38 7.20 -0.51
C PHE A 240 -15.60 8.25 -1.29
N TRP A 241 -14.42 7.92 -1.81
CA TRP A 241 -13.49 8.87 -2.38
C TRP A 241 -13.15 10.03 -1.41
N ASP A 242 -13.17 9.73 -0.12
CA ASP A 242 -12.74 10.67 0.91
C ASP A 242 -11.28 11.10 0.68
N PRO A 243 -10.91 12.38 0.92
CA PRO A 243 -9.53 12.84 0.74
C PRO A 243 -8.46 12.00 1.46
N VAL A 244 -8.79 11.39 2.60
CA VAL A 244 -7.85 10.51 3.33
C VAL A 244 -7.76 9.13 2.69
N GLU A 245 -8.87 8.58 2.19
CA GLU A 245 -8.86 7.36 1.37
C GLU A 245 -8.00 7.58 0.12
N ASN A 246 -8.22 8.68 -0.58
CA ASN A 246 -7.45 9.08 -1.76
C ASN A 246 -5.95 9.24 -1.44
N ALA A 247 -5.62 9.82 -0.29
CA ALA A 247 -4.24 10.01 0.16
C ALA A 247 -3.48 8.69 0.33
N SER A 248 -4.17 7.61 0.71
CA SER A 248 -3.58 6.27 0.79
C SER A 248 -3.54 5.54 -0.56
N PHE A 249 -4.52 5.80 -1.42
CA PHE A 249 -4.66 5.14 -2.71
C PHE A 249 -3.67 5.63 -3.77
N MET A 250 -3.36 6.93 -3.79
CA MET A 250 -2.38 7.49 -4.73
C MET A 250 -0.99 6.83 -4.64
N PRO A 251 -0.35 6.69 -3.44
CA PRO A 251 0.92 5.98 -3.33
C PRO A 251 0.79 4.49 -3.68
N TRP A 252 -0.37 3.85 -3.52
CA TRP A 252 -0.61 2.48 -3.97
C TRP A 252 -0.57 2.36 -5.51
N LEU A 253 -1.21 3.27 -6.24
CA LEU A 253 -1.17 3.33 -7.71
C LEU A 253 0.26 3.53 -8.23
N VAL A 254 0.97 4.54 -7.69
CA VAL A 254 2.37 4.83 -8.10
C VAL A 254 3.31 3.72 -7.64
N GLY A 255 3.08 3.11 -6.48
CA GLY A 255 3.82 1.94 -5.98
C GLY A 255 3.64 0.72 -6.88
N THR A 256 2.44 0.51 -7.44
CA THR A 256 2.17 -0.52 -8.45
C THR A 256 2.98 -0.25 -9.73
N ALA A 257 2.97 0.98 -10.22
CA ALA A 257 3.79 1.37 -11.37
C ALA A 257 5.29 1.19 -11.10
N LEU A 258 5.77 1.57 -9.90
CA LEU A 258 7.15 1.40 -9.46
C LEU A 258 7.57 -0.09 -9.44
N MET A 259 6.73 -0.96 -8.91
CA MET A 259 7.00 -2.40 -8.85
C MET A 259 7.19 -3.00 -10.26
N HIS A 260 6.35 -2.60 -11.21
CA HIS A 260 6.46 -3.00 -12.61
C HIS A 260 7.70 -2.40 -13.29
N SER A 261 7.98 -1.12 -13.04
CA SER A 261 9.16 -0.44 -13.59
C SER A 261 10.48 -1.03 -13.06
N LEU A 262 10.55 -1.36 -11.76
CA LEU A 262 11.69 -2.08 -11.15
C LEU A 262 11.95 -3.42 -11.84
N ALA A 263 10.89 -4.16 -12.20
CA ALA A 263 11.01 -5.43 -12.90
C ALA A 263 11.60 -5.27 -14.32
N VAL A 264 11.25 -4.20 -15.04
CA VAL A 264 11.84 -3.87 -16.35
C VAL A 264 13.30 -3.42 -16.19
N THR A 265 13.59 -2.55 -15.25
CA THR A 265 14.94 -2.05 -14.97
C THR A 265 15.88 -3.19 -14.58
N GLU A 266 15.43 -4.11 -13.71
CA GLU A 266 16.20 -5.28 -13.30
C GLU A 266 16.53 -6.21 -14.48
N LYS A 267 15.54 -6.52 -15.34
CA LYS A 267 15.67 -7.54 -16.38
C LYS A 267 16.20 -7.01 -17.70
N ARG A 268 15.96 -5.75 -18.00
CA ARG A 268 16.21 -5.14 -19.32
C ARG A 268 17.15 -3.94 -19.29
N GLY A 269 17.43 -3.37 -18.10
CA GLY A 269 18.19 -2.13 -17.95
C GLY A 269 17.48 -0.89 -18.51
N SER A 270 16.18 -1.02 -18.87
CA SER A 270 15.34 0.07 -19.39
C SER A 270 14.57 0.74 -18.26
N PHE A 271 13.97 1.93 -18.50
CA PHE A 271 13.11 2.70 -17.58
C PHE A 271 13.83 3.26 -16.33
N LYS A 272 15.16 3.33 -16.31
CA LYS A 272 15.92 3.75 -15.13
C LYS A 272 15.47 5.08 -14.54
N SER A 273 15.41 6.14 -15.36
CA SER A 273 14.97 7.47 -14.93
C SER A 273 13.51 7.46 -14.44
N TRP A 274 12.65 6.75 -15.16
CA TRP A 274 11.25 6.58 -14.81
C TRP A 274 11.09 5.85 -13.47
N THR A 275 11.86 4.79 -13.25
CA THR A 275 11.86 4.02 -11.99
C THR A 275 12.28 4.88 -10.79
N VAL A 276 13.28 5.75 -10.96
CA VAL A 276 13.70 6.69 -9.93
C VAL A 276 12.60 7.71 -9.63
N LEU A 277 11.99 8.31 -10.66
CA LEU A 277 10.87 9.24 -10.48
C LEU A 277 9.69 8.59 -9.77
N LEU A 278 9.33 7.36 -10.14
CA LEU A 278 8.26 6.63 -9.47
C LEU A 278 8.58 6.33 -8.00
N ALA A 279 9.85 6.02 -7.66
CA ALA A 279 10.25 5.81 -6.26
C ALA A 279 10.18 7.11 -5.45
N ILE A 280 10.60 8.25 -6.03
CA ILE A 280 10.44 9.57 -5.42
C ILE A 280 8.95 9.88 -5.24
N SER A 281 8.14 9.73 -6.30
CA SER A 281 6.71 10.05 -6.28
C SER A 281 5.92 9.20 -5.29
N ALA A 282 6.18 7.89 -5.18
CA ALA A 282 5.46 7.02 -4.26
C ALA A 282 5.62 7.47 -2.80
N PHE A 283 6.84 7.81 -2.39
CA PHE A 283 7.08 8.31 -1.04
C PHE A 283 6.63 9.77 -0.87
N SER A 284 6.78 10.62 -1.89
CA SER A 284 6.27 12.00 -1.88
C SER A 284 4.76 12.05 -1.67
N LEU A 285 4.00 11.16 -2.32
CA LEU A 285 2.56 11.05 -2.12
C LEU A 285 2.21 10.52 -0.73
N SER A 286 3.02 9.62 -0.16
CA SER A 286 2.87 9.19 1.24
C SER A 286 3.07 10.34 2.23
N LEU A 287 4.08 11.19 2.01
CA LEU A 287 4.31 12.41 2.82
C LEU A 287 3.20 13.44 2.61
N LEU A 288 2.73 13.62 1.38
CA LEU A 288 1.61 14.51 1.07
C LEU A 288 0.34 14.05 1.78
N GLY A 289 0.06 12.74 1.80
CA GLY A 289 -1.04 12.17 2.57
C GLY A 289 -0.91 12.48 4.06
N THR A 290 0.30 12.36 4.61
CA THR A 290 0.57 12.74 6.00
C THR A 290 0.29 14.24 6.26
N PHE A 291 0.65 15.12 5.30
CA PHE A 291 0.32 16.54 5.36
C PHE A 291 -1.19 16.77 5.34
N LEU A 292 -1.90 16.20 4.38
CA LEU A 292 -3.34 16.39 4.21
C LEU A 292 -4.11 16.03 5.49
N VAL A 293 -3.83 14.85 6.05
CA VAL A 293 -4.53 14.35 7.25
C VAL A 293 -4.23 15.21 8.49
N ARG A 294 -3.01 15.76 8.62
CA ARG A 294 -2.51 16.36 9.87
C ARG A 294 -2.49 17.88 9.90
N SER A 295 -2.60 18.53 8.74
CA SER A 295 -2.69 19.99 8.66
C SER A 295 -4.07 20.54 9.05
N GLY A 296 -5.10 19.66 9.10
CA GLY A 296 -6.48 20.07 9.30
C GLY A 296 -7.06 20.89 8.14
N VAL A 297 -6.41 20.89 6.98
CA VAL A 297 -6.85 21.66 5.79
C VAL A 297 -8.02 20.98 5.08
N ILE A 298 -8.16 19.66 5.23
CA ILE A 298 -9.20 18.87 4.56
C ILE A 298 -10.43 18.68 5.43
N THR A 299 -11.61 18.68 4.81
CA THR A 299 -12.86 18.26 5.44
C THR A 299 -13.01 16.75 5.25
N SER A 300 -12.82 15.98 6.30
CA SER A 300 -12.91 14.51 6.30
C SER A 300 -13.27 14.03 7.70
N VAL A 301 -13.97 12.90 7.80
CA VAL A 301 -14.21 12.20 9.08
C VAL A 301 -12.92 11.71 9.76
N HIS A 302 -11.81 11.64 8.99
CA HIS A 302 -10.48 11.24 9.43
C HIS A 302 -9.56 12.42 9.75
N ALA A 303 -10.00 13.67 9.53
CA ALA A 303 -9.16 14.85 9.72
C ALA A 303 -8.98 15.19 11.22
N PHE A 304 -7.74 15.57 11.56
CA PHE A 304 -7.47 16.14 12.89
C PHE A 304 -7.79 17.64 12.93
N ALA A 305 -7.90 18.18 14.12
CA ALA A 305 -8.17 19.61 14.31
C ALA A 305 -7.10 20.48 13.62
N THR A 306 -7.55 21.61 13.07
CA THR A 306 -6.69 22.60 12.40
C THR A 306 -5.67 23.18 13.36
N ASP A 307 -4.39 23.11 12.96
CA ASP A 307 -3.27 23.74 13.65
C ASP A 307 -2.29 24.30 12.60
N PRO A 308 -2.24 25.63 12.42
CA PRO A 308 -1.38 26.27 11.43
C PRO A 308 0.10 25.97 11.61
N ALA A 309 0.59 25.85 12.85
CA ALA A 309 2.00 25.56 13.13
C ALA A 309 2.39 24.18 12.63
N ARG A 310 1.54 23.19 12.84
CA ARG A 310 1.69 21.82 12.32
C ARG A 310 1.68 21.80 10.80
N GLY A 311 0.74 22.54 10.19
CA GLY A 311 0.63 22.65 8.73
C GLY A 311 1.87 23.22 8.08
N VAL A 312 2.38 24.35 8.59
CA VAL A 312 3.58 25.03 8.08
C VAL A 312 4.83 24.14 8.21
N PHE A 313 5.02 23.48 9.35
CA PHE A 313 6.16 22.58 9.55
C PHE A 313 6.17 21.45 8.52
N ILE A 314 5.04 20.74 8.37
CA ILE A 314 4.96 19.61 7.43
C ILE A 314 5.11 20.09 5.99
N LEU A 315 4.55 21.25 5.63
CA LEU A 315 4.72 21.83 4.30
C LEU A 315 6.19 22.15 3.99
N ALA A 316 6.91 22.76 4.94
CA ALA A 316 8.35 23.01 4.81
C ALA A 316 9.13 21.68 4.64
N PHE A 317 8.78 20.68 5.42
CA PHE A 317 9.38 19.34 5.31
C PHE A 317 9.11 18.70 3.94
N LEU A 318 7.89 18.79 3.42
CA LEU A 318 7.54 18.35 2.06
C LEU A 318 8.39 19.04 1.00
N VAL A 319 8.53 20.38 1.07
CA VAL A 319 9.33 21.16 0.12
C VAL A 319 10.79 20.71 0.14
N ILE A 320 11.36 20.47 1.32
CA ILE A 320 12.74 19.99 1.46
C ILE A 320 12.90 18.57 0.87
N VAL A 321 12.04 17.64 1.23
CA VAL A 321 12.18 16.24 0.80
C VAL A 321 11.86 16.10 -0.69
N ILE A 322 10.73 16.62 -1.15
CA ILE A 322 10.31 16.50 -2.56
C ILE A 322 11.18 17.38 -3.45
N GLY A 323 11.32 18.66 -3.10
CA GLY A 323 12.12 19.62 -3.87
C GLY A 323 13.57 19.20 -3.96
N GLY A 324 14.20 18.84 -2.83
CA GLY A 324 15.56 18.34 -2.79
C GLY A 324 15.78 17.08 -3.64
N SER A 325 14.81 16.15 -3.60
CA SER A 325 14.87 14.92 -4.39
C SER A 325 14.74 15.18 -5.90
N LEU A 326 13.84 16.08 -6.30
CA LEU A 326 13.66 16.47 -7.70
C LEU A 326 14.84 17.27 -8.24
N VAL A 327 15.43 18.15 -7.45
CA VAL A 327 16.67 18.88 -7.80
C VAL A 327 17.83 17.88 -7.98
N LEU A 328 18.00 16.95 -7.05
CA LEU A 328 19.00 15.89 -7.17
C LEU A 328 18.78 15.02 -8.42
N PHE A 329 17.52 14.66 -8.70
CA PHE A 329 17.17 13.93 -9.91
C PHE A 329 17.51 14.72 -11.17
N ALA A 330 17.10 15.99 -11.27
CA ALA A 330 17.38 16.83 -12.42
C ALA A 330 18.90 16.98 -12.68
N TRP A 331 19.68 17.13 -11.61
CA TRP A 331 21.14 17.23 -11.70
C TRP A 331 21.80 15.92 -12.18
N ARG A 332 21.28 14.76 -11.77
CA ARG A 332 21.85 13.43 -12.08
C ARG A 332 21.24 12.75 -13.29
N ALA A 333 20.02 13.13 -13.71
CA ALA A 333 19.29 12.50 -14.81
C ALA A 333 20.07 12.41 -16.13
N PRO A 334 20.86 13.40 -16.57
CA PRO A 334 21.62 13.29 -17.81
C PRO A 334 22.63 12.16 -17.83
N LYS A 335 23.06 11.67 -16.65
CA LYS A 335 24.01 10.54 -16.52
C LYS A 335 23.30 9.18 -16.52
N VAL A 336 21.97 9.18 -16.49
CA VAL A 336 21.15 7.95 -16.53
C VAL A 336 20.89 7.59 -17.98
N GLY A 337 21.53 6.57 -18.52
CA GLY A 337 21.35 6.16 -19.92
C GLY A 337 19.88 5.85 -20.28
N LEU A 338 19.52 6.10 -21.54
CA LEU A 338 18.13 5.95 -22.05
C LEU A 338 17.60 4.52 -22.07
N GLY A 339 18.45 3.50 -21.92
CA GLY A 339 18.05 2.09 -21.94
C GLY A 339 17.98 1.50 -23.36
N GLY A 340 17.57 0.21 -23.43
CA GLY A 340 17.50 -0.54 -24.69
C GLY A 340 16.26 -0.21 -25.52
N LYS A 341 16.35 -0.44 -26.84
CA LYS A 341 15.22 -0.33 -27.78
C LYS A 341 14.27 -1.52 -27.63
N PHE A 342 12.99 -1.31 -27.83
CA PHE A 342 11.93 -2.33 -27.85
C PHE A 342 10.84 -1.90 -28.84
N ASP A 343 10.09 -2.88 -29.35
CA ASP A 343 9.02 -2.65 -30.32
C ASP A 343 7.73 -2.17 -29.62
N LEU A 344 6.85 -1.55 -30.40
CA LEU A 344 5.55 -1.08 -29.94
C LEU A 344 4.72 -2.23 -29.33
N VAL A 345 4.77 -3.41 -29.91
CA VAL A 345 4.13 -4.62 -29.38
C VAL A 345 5.18 -5.47 -28.67
N SER A 346 5.34 -5.22 -27.38
CA SER A 346 6.30 -5.90 -26.52
C SER A 346 5.84 -5.84 -25.07
N ARG A 347 6.40 -6.71 -24.21
CA ARG A 347 6.13 -6.65 -22.79
C ARG A 347 6.55 -5.31 -22.18
N GLU A 348 7.64 -4.73 -22.67
CA GLU A 348 8.11 -3.41 -22.24
C GLU A 348 7.06 -2.32 -22.54
N SER A 349 6.47 -2.32 -23.74
CA SER A 349 5.45 -1.34 -24.13
C SER A 349 4.18 -1.50 -23.30
N PHE A 350 3.72 -2.73 -23.03
CA PHE A 350 2.56 -2.97 -22.17
C PHE A 350 2.82 -2.51 -20.73
N LEU A 351 4.03 -2.72 -20.20
CA LEU A 351 4.39 -2.23 -18.86
C LEU A 351 4.56 -0.71 -18.83
N LEU A 352 5.04 -0.08 -19.91
CA LEU A 352 5.10 1.37 -20.03
C LEU A 352 3.69 1.98 -20.05
N SER A 353 2.79 1.43 -20.87
CA SER A 353 1.38 1.87 -20.94
C SER A 353 0.68 1.71 -19.59
N ASN A 354 0.87 0.57 -18.91
CA ASN A 354 0.38 0.36 -17.56
C ASN A 354 0.90 1.43 -16.59
N ASN A 355 2.20 1.74 -16.62
CA ASN A 355 2.78 2.75 -15.73
C ASN A 355 2.24 4.14 -16.02
N ILE A 356 2.06 4.51 -17.29
CA ILE A 356 1.48 5.80 -17.69
C ILE A 356 0.04 5.90 -17.18
N LEU A 357 -0.79 4.88 -17.42
CA LEU A 357 -2.20 4.87 -16.99
C LEU A 357 -2.32 4.96 -15.47
N LEU A 358 -1.50 4.22 -14.71
CA LEU A 358 -1.49 4.30 -13.25
C LEU A 358 -1.05 5.67 -12.72
N VAL A 359 -0.05 6.30 -13.34
CA VAL A 359 0.41 7.63 -12.94
C VAL A 359 -0.62 8.70 -13.29
N VAL A 360 -1.25 8.61 -14.46
CA VAL A 360 -2.35 9.53 -14.85
C VAL A 360 -3.55 9.34 -13.92
N ALA A 361 -3.91 8.11 -13.57
CA ALA A 361 -4.96 7.84 -12.59
C ALA A 361 -4.62 8.45 -11.21
N ALA A 362 -3.39 8.27 -10.72
CA ALA A 362 -2.96 8.88 -9.48
C ALA A 362 -2.97 10.42 -9.54
N ALA A 363 -2.56 11.01 -10.67
CA ALA A 363 -2.59 12.46 -10.88
C ALA A 363 -4.02 13.01 -10.95
N SER A 364 -4.96 12.29 -11.55
CA SER A 364 -6.37 12.70 -11.59
C SER A 364 -7.04 12.62 -10.23
N VAL A 365 -6.71 11.59 -9.42
CA VAL A 365 -7.16 11.50 -8.02
C VAL A 365 -6.56 12.64 -7.20
N LEU A 366 -5.27 12.93 -7.37
CA LEU A 366 -4.60 14.07 -6.72
C LEU A 366 -5.27 15.40 -7.06
N LEU A 367 -5.55 15.63 -8.34
CA LEU A 367 -6.22 16.84 -8.81
C LEU A 367 -7.59 16.99 -8.16
N GLY A 368 -8.44 15.95 -8.21
CA GLY A 368 -9.77 16.00 -7.60
C GLY A 368 -9.73 16.21 -6.09
N THR A 369 -8.73 15.65 -5.41
CA THR A 369 -8.56 15.79 -3.96
C THR A 369 -8.06 17.17 -3.54
N LEU A 370 -7.11 17.77 -4.30
CA LEU A 370 -6.52 19.06 -3.96
C LEU A 370 -7.28 20.25 -4.54
N TYR A 371 -8.08 20.07 -5.58
CA TYR A 371 -8.74 21.17 -6.27
C TYR A 371 -9.67 22.00 -5.37
N PRO A 372 -10.51 21.41 -4.48
CA PRO A 372 -11.28 22.16 -3.50
C PRO A 372 -10.42 23.02 -2.59
N LEU A 373 -9.30 22.45 -2.10
CA LEU A 373 -8.37 23.16 -1.19
C LEU A 373 -7.70 24.35 -1.90
N PHE A 374 -7.35 24.18 -3.17
CA PHE A 374 -6.73 25.22 -3.95
C PHE A 374 -7.68 26.40 -4.19
N LEU A 375 -8.95 26.15 -4.50
CA LEU A 375 -9.97 27.19 -4.65
C LEU A 375 -10.24 27.92 -3.34
N ASP A 376 -10.36 27.19 -2.23
CA ASP A 376 -10.58 27.79 -0.91
C ASP A 376 -9.38 28.67 -0.50
N ALA A 377 -8.15 28.20 -0.69
CA ALA A 377 -6.92 28.96 -0.40
C ALA A 377 -6.78 30.25 -1.22
N LEU A 378 -7.29 30.28 -2.44
CA LEU A 378 -7.30 31.46 -3.31
C LEU A 378 -8.55 32.33 -3.13
N ASN A 379 -9.45 32.00 -2.20
CA ASN A 379 -10.75 32.66 -2.01
C ASN A 379 -11.62 32.72 -3.28
N LEU A 380 -11.51 31.70 -4.14
CA LEU A 380 -12.29 31.57 -5.39
C LEU A 380 -13.64 30.84 -5.19
N GLY A 381 -13.97 30.53 -3.94
CA GLY A 381 -15.21 29.83 -3.57
C GLY A 381 -14.96 28.44 -3.03
N LYS A 382 -16.01 27.83 -2.48
CA LYS A 382 -15.99 26.48 -1.90
C LYS A 382 -16.74 25.52 -2.84
N ILE A 383 -16.07 24.47 -3.26
CA ILE A 383 -16.67 23.38 -4.02
C ILE A 383 -16.40 22.05 -3.31
N SER A 384 -17.24 21.08 -3.60
CA SER A 384 -17.03 19.68 -3.19
C SER A 384 -16.80 18.83 -4.43
N VAL A 385 -15.76 18.02 -4.41
CA VAL A 385 -15.45 17.01 -5.44
C VAL A 385 -15.68 15.63 -4.81
N GLY A 386 -16.65 14.90 -5.34
CA GLY A 386 -17.10 13.63 -4.82
C GLY A 386 -17.09 12.50 -5.85
N PRO A 387 -17.76 11.35 -5.53
CA PRO A 387 -17.81 10.16 -6.38
C PRO A 387 -18.08 10.41 -7.86
N PRO A 388 -19.02 11.32 -8.27
CA PRO A 388 -19.31 11.53 -9.70
C PRO A 388 -18.09 11.93 -10.53
N TYR A 389 -17.20 12.76 -9.98
CA TYR A 389 -15.95 13.12 -10.65
C TYR A 389 -14.98 11.93 -10.73
N PHE A 390 -14.74 11.28 -9.60
CA PHE A 390 -13.77 10.20 -9.54
C PHE A 390 -14.21 9.01 -10.40
N ASP A 391 -15.47 8.63 -10.35
CA ASP A 391 -16.00 7.53 -11.15
C ASP A 391 -15.93 7.84 -12.67
N ALA A 392 -16.25 9.08 -13.07
CA ALA A 392 -16.20 9.50 -14.46
C ALA A 392 -14.79 9.55 -15.04
N VAL A 393 -13.76 9.82 -14.21
CA VAL A 393 -12.38 9.93 -14.67
C VAL A 393 -11.60 8.64 -14.46
N PHE A 394 -11.72 8.01 -13.29
CA PHE A 394 -10.93 6.85 -12.92
C PHE A 394 -11.30 5.60 -13.72
N PHE A 395 -12.59 5.34 -13.92
CA PHE A 395 -13.05 4.15 -14.65
C PHE A 395 -12.53 4.08 -16.10
N PRO A 396 -12.67 5.13 -16.94
CA PRO A 396 -12.14 5.11 -18.30
C PRO A 396 -10.62 4.98 -18.37
N LEU A 397 -9.88 5.49 -17.39
CA LEU A 397 -8.43 5.35 -17.31
C LEU A 397 -8.02 3.94 -16.94
N MET A 398 -8.74 3.31 -16.01
CA MET A 398 -8.38 1.99 -15.51
C MET A 398 -8.86 0.83 -16.38
N ALA A 399 -9.94 0.99 -17.15
CA ALA A 399 -10.45 -0.06 -18.03
C ALA A 399 -9.39 -0.54 -19.05
N PRO A 400 -8.69 0.34 -19.80
CA PRO A 400 -7.58 -0.07 -20.65
C PRO A 400 -6.43 -0.74 -19.89
N ALA A 401 -6.08 -0.23 -18.70
CA ALA A 401 -5.01 -0.82 -17.87
C ALA A 401 -5.36 -2.26 -17.46
N VAL A 402 -6.59 -2.50 -17.02
CA VAL A 402 -7.11 -3.82 -16.65
C VAL A 402 -7.14 -4.76 -17.86
N PHE A 403 -7.56 -4.27 -19.02
CA PHE A 403 -7.56 -5.06 -20.24
C PHE A 403 -6.14 -5.49 -20.64
N LEU A 404 -5.18 -4.55 -20.61
CA LEU A 404 -3.78 -4.80 -20.91
C LEU A 404 -3.11 -5.72 -19.86
N MET A 405 -3.56 -5.70 -18.62
CA MET A 405 -3.09 -6.58 -17.55
C MET A 405 -3.30 -8.07 -17.87
N GLY A 406 -4.40 -8.43 -18.56
CA GLY A 406 -4.63 -9.80 -19.03
C GLY A 406 -3.67 -10.21 -20.16
N ILE A 407 -3.18 -9.26 -20.97
CA ILE A 407 -2.31 -9.51 -22.12
C ILE A 407 -0.82 -9.50 -21.74
N GLY A 408 -0.41 -8.51 -20.96
CA GLY A 408 1.00 -8.20 -20.69
C GLY A 408 1.86 -9.38 -20.19
N PRO A 409 1.39 -10.20 -19.24
CA PRO A 409 2.15 -11.35 -18.75
C PRO A 409 2.48 -12.40 -19.82
N MET A 410 1.68 -12.48 -20.90
CA MET A 410 1.86 -13.44 -22.00
C MET A 410 2.75 -12.90 -23.12
N ALA A 411 2.95 -11.59 -23.20
CA ALA A 411 3.79 -10.97 -24.20
C ALA A 411 5.27 -11.28 -23.98
N ARG A 412 6.03 -11.37 -25.08
CA ARG A 412 7.48 -11.54 -25.06
C ARG A 412 8.19 -10.19 -24.83
N TRP A 413 9.40 -10.28 -24.30
CA TRP A 413 10.31 -9.13 -24.23
C TRP A 413 10.81 -8.74 -25.62
N LYS A 414 11.08 -7.46 -25.84
CA LYS A 414 11.54 -6.80 -27.08
C LYS A 414 10.48 -6.72 -28.18
N ALA A 415 9.91 -7.84 -28.60
CA ALA A 415 8.96 -7.92 -29.71
C ALA A 415 7.99 -9.09 -29.53
N GLU A 416 6.74 -8.89 -29.88
CA GLU A 416 5.68 -9.91 -29.90
C GLU A 416 4.78 -9.70 -31.13
N GLN A 417 4.16 -10.77 -31.62
CA GLN A 417 3.23 -10.73 -32.75
C GLN A 417 1.79 -10.78 -32.26
N ILE A 418 0.98 -9.79 -32.68
CA ILE A 418 -0.44 -9.69 -32.31
C ILE A 418 -1.21 -10.99 -32.62
N PRO A 419 -1.11 -11.62 -33.82
CA PRO A 419 -1.83 -12.86 -34.10
C PRO A 419 -1.52 -13.99 -33.10
N SER A 420 -0.28 -14.08 -32.64
CA SER A 420 0.14 -15.06 -31.63
C SER A 420 -0.54 -14.81 -30.27
N LEU A 421 -0.65 -13.55 -29.84
CA LEU A 421 -1.36 -13.17 -28.62
C LEU A 421 -2.87 -13.48 -28.70
N VAL A 422 -3.50 -13.10 -29.83
CA VAL A 422 -4.93 -13.35 -30.07
C VAL A 422 -5.22 -14.86 -30.04
N MET A 423 -4.40 -15.68 -30.69
CA MET A 423 -4.59 -17.13 -30.69
C MET A 423 -4.45 -17.76 -29.31
N ARG A 424 -3.55 -17.23 -28.46
CA ARG A 424 -3.39 -17.71 -27.08
C ARG A 424 -4.55 -17.28 -26.17
N LEU A 425 -5.12 -16.10 -26.38
CA LEU A 425 -6.10 -15.48 -25.51
C LEU A 425 -7.56 -15.65 -25.98
N LYS A 426 -7.81 -16.17 -27.20
CA LYS A 426 -9.15 -16.26 -27.80
C LYS A 426 -10.18 -16.94 -26.89
N TRP A 427 -9.82 -18.02 -26.21
CA TRP A 427 -10.74 -18.74 -25.32
C TRP A 427 -11.00 -17.98 -24.01
N ALA A 428 -9.96 -17.34 -23.43
CA ALA A 428 -10.14 -16.47 -22.28
C ALA A 428 -11.09 -15.32 -22.61
N PHE A 429 -10.93 -14.70 -23.79
CA PHE A 429 -11.80 -13.62 -24.24
C PHE A 429 -13.23 -14.12 -24.49
N ALA A 430 -13.40 -15.26 -25.17
CA ALA A 430 -14.72 -15.84 -25.41
C ALA A 430 -15.48 -16.15 -24.11
N VAL A 431 -14.80 -16.77 -23.12
CA VAL A 431 -15.40 -17.02 -21.80
C VAL A 431 -15.80 -15.71 -21.13
N SER A 432 -14.98 -14.67 -21.21
CA SER A 432 -15.28 -13.37 -20.61
C SER A 432 -16.49 -12.70 -21.24
N VAL A 433 -16.62 -12.76 -22.58
CA VAL A 433 -17.78 -12.21 -23.32
C VAL A 433 -19.06 -12.98 -22.98
N ILE A 434 -18.98 -14.32 -22.95
CA ILE A 434 -20.14 -15.16 -22.59
C ILE A 434 -20.58 -14.88 -21.16
N SER A 435 -19.64 -14.79 -20.22
CA SER A 435 -19.93 -14.43 -18.82
C SER A 435 -20.55 -13.04 -18.68
N ALA A 436 -20.04 -12.07 -19.42
CA ALA A 436 -20.59 -10.71 -19.46
C ALA A 436 -22.02 -10.63 -20.01
N ALA A 437 -22.38 -11.54 -20.92
CA ALA A 437 -23.73 -11.65 -21.42
C ALA A 437 -24.68 -12.36 -20.44
N ILE A 438 -24.22 -13.46 -19.84
CA ILE A 438 -25.07 -14.36 -19.03
C ILE A 438 -25.26 -13.85 -17.60
N ILE A 439 -24.16 -13.48 -16.89
CA ILE A 439 -24.22 -13.15 -15.46
C ILE A 439 -25.22 -12.03 -15.16
N PRO A 440 -25.23 -10.89 -15.88
CA PRO A 440 -26.22 -9.83 -15.63
C PRO A 440 -27.67 -10.26 -15.84
N VAL A 441 -27.93 -11.17 -16.79
CA VAL A 441 -29.26 -11.72 -17.04
C VAL A 441 -29.72 -12.62 -15.88
N VAL A 442 -28.82 -13.50 -15.41
CA VAL A 442 -29.11 -14.38 -14.28
C VAL A 442 -29.32 -13.60 -12.98
N MET A 443 -28.63 -12.47 -12.83
CA MET A 443 -28.78 -11.56 -11.70
C MET A 443 -30.06 -10.67 -11.79
N GLY A 444 -30.87 -10.82 -12.82
CA GLY A 444 -32.19 -10.21 -12.98
C GLY A 444 -32.22 -8.81 -13.60
N ARG A 445 -31.08 -8.15 -13.81
CA ARG A 445 -31.03 -6.84 -14.48
C ARG A 445 -29.77 -6.68 -15.33
N TRP A 446 -29.93 -6.53 -16.64
CA TRP A 446 -28.80 -6.29 -17.53
C TRP A 446 -28.48 -4.80 -17.65
N SER A 447 -27.20 -4.44 -17.55
CA SER A 447 -26.70 -3.10 -17.91
C SER A 447 -25.35 -3.22 -18.59
N LEU A 448 -25.04 -2.24 -19.46
CA LEU A 448 -23.77 -2.21 -20.18
C LEU A 448 -22.57 -2.09 -19.21
N PHE A 449 -22.68 -1.25 -18.19
CA PHE A 449 -21.62 -1.08 -17.19
C PHE A 449 -21.36 -2.35 -16.42
N THR A 450 -22.40 -3.08 -16.00
CA THR A 450 -22.28 -4.39 -15.36
C THR A 450 -21.62 -5.40 -16.28
N ALA A 451 -22.04 -5.46 -17.55
CA ALA A 451 -21.45 -6.36 -18.54
C ALA A 451 -19.95 -6.07 -18.75
N ILE A 452 -19.55 -4.78 -18.85
CA ILE A 452 -18.13 -4.39 -18.96
C ILE A 452 -17.36 -4.79 -17.70
N GLY A 453 -17.88 -4.53 -16.50
CA GLY A 453 -17.21 -4.88 -15.25
C GLY A 453 -17.02 -6.39 -15.11
N VAL A 454 -18.05 -7.20 -15.40
CA VAL A 454 -17.97 -8.66 -15.42
C VAL A 454 -16.97 -9.14 -16.46
N LEU A 455 -17.01 -8.56 -17.68
CA LEU A 455 -16.05 -8.89 -18.73
C LEU A 455 -14.62 -8.67 -18.25
N MET A 456 -14.32 -7.53 -17.65
CA MET A 456 -12.96 -7.19 -17.18
C MET A 456 -12.50 -8.10 -16.04
N GLY A 457 -13.36 -8.39 -15.06
CA GLY A 457 -13.02 -9.26 -13.94
C GLY A 457 -12.77 -10.71 -14.37
N VAL A 458 -13.70 -11.27 -15.19
CA VAL A 458 -13.55 -12.63 -15.73
C VAL A 458 -12.38 -12.72 -16.71
N TRP A 459 -12.10 -11.66 -17.49
CA TRP A 459 -10.95 -11.56 -18.38
C TRP A 459 -9.63 -11.75 -17.64
N LEU A 460 -9.43 -11.06 -16.51
CA LEU A 460 -8.20 -11.21 -15.72
C LEU A 460 -8.05 -12.63 -15.19
N PHE A 461 -9.14 -13.22 -14.71
CA PHE A 461 -9.12 -14.57 -14.17
C PHE A 461 -8.84 -15.61 -15.26
N ALA A 462 -9.56 -15.56 -16.37
CA ALA A 462 -9.42 -16.48 -17.50
C ALA A 462 -8.05 -16.33 -18.20
N ALA A 463 -7.56 -15.10 -18.38
CA ALA A 463 -6.22 -14.84 -18.91
C ALA A 463 -5.12 -15.35 -17.95
N GLY A 464 -5.31 -15.19 -16.64
CA GLY A 464 -4.41 -15.72 -15.62
C GLY A 464 -4.29 -17.25 -15.69
N ILE A 465 -5.42 -17.97 -15.74
CA ILE A 465 -5.47 -19.43 -15.91
C ILE A 465 -4.80 -19.84 -17.23
N THR A 466 -5.15 -19.16 -18.31
CA THR A 466 -4.56 -19.43 -19.64
C THR A 466 -3.04 -19.29 -19.63
N ASN A 467 -2.52 -18.26 -18.97
CA ASN A 467 -1.08 -18.03 -18.81
C ASN A 467 -0.43 -19.17 -18.00
N ILE A 468 -1.02 -19.59 -16.88
CA ILE A 468 -0.51 -20.71 -16.04
C ILE A 468 -0.45 -21.99 -16.84
N ILE A 469 -1.54 -22.37 -17.53
CA ILE A 469 -1.61 -23.58 -18.36
C ILE A 469 -0.59 -23.50 -19.50
N GLY A 470 -0.53 -22.35 -20.21
CA GLY A 470 0.40 -22.14 -21.29
C GLY A 470 1.87 -22.28 -20.85
N ARG A 471 2.19 -21.78 -19.65
CA ARG A 471 3.53 -21.90 -19.09
C ARG A 471 3.85 -23.33 -18.64
N ALA A 472 2.89 -24.01 -18.03
CA ALA A 472 3.05 -25.41 -17.64
C ALA A 472 3.31 -26.34 -18.85
N LYS A 473 2.65 -26.06 -19.99
CA LYS A 473 2.87 -26.82 -21.25
C LYS A 473 4.27 -26.64 -21.84
N GLN A 474 5.00 -25.55 -21.52
CA GLN A 474 6.36 -25.28 -21.97
C GLN A 474 7.45 -25.99 -21.14
N LEU A 475 7.07 -26.58 -20.02
CA LEU A 475 7.98 -27.33 -19.14
C LEU A 475 8.16 -28.77 -19.65
N PRO A 476 9.27 -29.46 -19.27
CA PRO A 476 9.50 -30.86 -19.65
C PRO A 476 8.33 -31.77 -19.35
N GLU A 477 8.18 -32.85 -20.06
CA GLU A 477 7.12 -33.84 -19.90
C GLU A 477 7.11 -34.43 -18.48
N GLY A 478 5.90 -34.67 -17.94
CA GLY A 478 5.68 -35.16 -16.60
C GLY A 478 4.27 -34.85 -16.09
N PRO A 479 3.90 -35.33 -14.91
CA PRO A 479 2.60 -35.04 -14.29
C PRO A 479 2.34 -33.55 -14.18
N ILE A 480 1.13 -33.09 -14.48
CA ILE A 480 0.76 -31.66 -14.47
C ILE A 480 1.09 -30.99 -13.12
N LEU A 481 0.87 -31.70 -12.02
CA LEU A 481 1.13 -31.19 -10.68
C LEU A 481 2.64 -30.92 -10.46
N ALA A 482 3.52 -31.80 -10.95
CA ALA A 482 4.96 -31.61 -10.87
C ALA A 482 5.41 -30.42 -11.72
N ARG A 483 4.82 -30.23 -12.92
CA ARG A 483 5.07 -29.05 -13.75
C ARG A 483 4.63 -27.76 -13.07
N LEU A 484 3.45 -27.73 -12.49
CA LEU A 484 2.94 -26.58 -11.77
C LEU A 484 3.79 -26.24 -10.54
N SER A 485 4.21 -27.25 -9.76
CA SER A 485 5.05 -27.04 -8.57
C SER A 485 6.47 -26.54 -8.90
N SER A 486 6.98 -26.79 -10.13
CA SER A 486 8.26 -26.30 -10.59
C SER A 486 8.27 -24.82 -11.01
N LEU A 487 7.08 -24.20 -11.16
CA LEU A 487 6.98 -22.78 -11.46
C LEU A 487 7.50 -21.93 -10.28
N PRO A 488 8.22 -20.84 -10.57
CA PRO A 488 8.77 -19.98 -9.54
C PRO A 488 7.69 -19.34 -8.66
N ARG A 489 8.00 -19.13 -7.37
CA ARG A 489 7.09 -18.45 -6.44
C ARG A 489 6.69 -17.05 -6.91
N SER A 490 7.62 -16.30 -7.52
CA SER A 490 7.32 -14.98 -8.07
C SER A 490 6.36 -15.02 -9.26
N TYR A 491 6.32 -16.13 -10.02
CA TYR A 491 5.35 -16.32 -11.10
C TYR A 491 3.95 -16.60 -10.55
N TRP A 492 3.85 -17.50 -9.57
CA TRP A 492 2.60 -17.77 -8.87
C TRP A 492 2.08 -16.51 -8.16
N GLY A 493 2.97 -15.79 -7.48
CA GLY A 493 2.61 -14.55 -6.79
C GLY A 493 2.02 -13.51 -7.73
N MET A 494 2.66 -13.27 -8.88
CA MET A 494 2.12 -12.38 -9.92
C MET A 494 0.75 -12.85 -10.41
N SER A 495 0.61 -14.14 -10.72
CA SER A 495 -0.65 -14.68 -11.26
C SER A 495 -1.79 -14.56 -10.25
N ILE A 496 -1.56 -14.89 -8.98
CA ILE A 496 -2.54 -14.76 -7.90
C ILE A 496 -2.93 -13.30 -7.68
N ALA A 497 -1.95 -12.38 -7.67
CA ALA A 497 -2.22 -10.95 -7.49
C ALA A 497 -3.11 -10.40 -8.63
N HIS A 498 -2.81 -10.74 -9.88
CA HIS A 498 -3.63 -10.32 -11.03
C HIS A 498 -5.04 -10.93 -11.01
N MET A 499 -5.18 -12.20 -10.63
CA MET A 499 -6.50 -12.83 -10.45
C MET A 499 -7.25 -12.18 -9.28
N GLY A 500 -6.55 -11.76 -8.22
CA GLY A 500 -7.13 -11.01 -7.12
C GLY A 500 -7.77 -9.69 -7.56
N VAL A 501 -7.12 -8.96 -8.48
CA VAL A 501 -7.74 -7.77 -9.11
C VAL A 501 -9.04 -8.15 -9.85
N GLY A 502 -9.06 -9.29 -10.54
CA GLY A 502 -10.27 -9.79 -11.21
C GLY A 502 -11.42 -10.06 -10.24
N VAL A 503 -11.12 -10.72 -9.10
CA VAL A 503 -12.10 -10.97 -8.04
C VAL A 503 -12.62 -9.66 -7.44
N PHE A 504 -11.72 -8.71 -7.16
CA PHE A 504 -12.08 -7.38 -6.67
C PHE A 504 -13.05 -6.66 -7.64
N ILE A 505 -12.74 -6.63 -8.94
CA ILE A 505 -13.59 -5.98 -9.97
C ILE A 505 -14.97 -6.64 -10.04
N ILE A 506 -15.06 -7.97 -9.95
CA ILE A 506 -16.34 -8.67 -9.92
C ILE A 506 -17.14 -8.24 -8.68
N GLY A 507 -16.51 -8.22 -7.50
CA GLY A 507 -17.14 -7.78 -6.25
C GLY A 507 -17.71 -6.36 -6.37
N VAL A 508 -16.88 -5.40 -6.78
CA VAL A 508 -17.29 -4.00 -7.00
C VAL A 508 -18.43 -3.90 -8.00
N THR A 509 -18.32 -4.60 -9.13
CA THR A 509 -19.35 -4.54 -10.19
C THR A 509 -20.68 -5.08 -9.71
N LEU A 510 -20.68 -6.24 -9.05
CA LEU A 510 -21.91 -6.88 -8.63
C LEU A 510 -22.57 -6.16 -7.45
N VAL A 511 -21.80 -5.68 -6.46
CA VAL A 511 -22.40 -4.92 -5.36
C VAL A 511 -22.98 -3.60 -5.84
N ASN A 512 -22.25 -2.84 -6.67
CA ASN A 512 -22.75 -1.54 -7.16
C ASN A 512 -23.97 -1.69 -8.10
N SER A 513 -24.07 -2.82 -8.83
CA SER A 513 -25.18 -3.04 -9.76
C SER A 513 -26.43 -3.63 -9.13
N TYR A 514 -26.29 -4.43 -8.08
CA TYR A 514 -27.39 -5.27 -7.55
C TYR A 514 -27.63 -5.11 -6.04
N ALA A 515 -26.89 -4.23 -5.34
CA ALA A 515 -27.26 -3.86 -3.99
C ALA A 515 -28.67 -3.25 -3.96
N THR A 516 -29.46 -3.67 -2.98
CA THR A 516 -30.79 -3.13 -2.73
C THR A 516 -30.79 -2.47 -1.37
N GLU A 517 -31.27 -1.23 -1.31
CA GLU A 517 -31.40 -0.42 -0.10
C GLU A 517 -32.83 -0.02 0.15
N LYS A 518 -33.25 -0.01 1.39
CA LYS A 518 -34.46 0.65 1.84
C LYS A 518 -34.19 1.41 3.15
N ASP A 519 -34.55 2.69 3.12
CA ASP A 519 -34.52 3.59 4.28
C ASP A 519 -35.97 3.95 4.60
N LEU A 520 -36.45 3.55 5.78
CA LEU A 520 -37.87 3.65 6.10
C LEU A 520 -38.10 3.69 7.62
N ARG A 521 -39.31 4.19 7.99
CA ARG A 521 -39.83 4.04 9.33
C ARG A 521 -40.39 2.63 9.52
N MET A 522 -40.06 1.98 10.65
CA MET A 522 -40.62 0.69 11.03
C MET A 522 -41.20 0.74 12.42
N ASN A 523 -42.45 0.26 12.58
CA ASN A 523 -43.07 0.01 13.88
C ASN A 523 -42.71 -1.43 14.31
N VAL A 524 -42.88 -1.71 15.60
CA VAL A 524 -42.70 -3.09 16.12
C VAL A 524 -43.68 -4.02 15.42
N GLY A 525 -43.19 -5.10 14.85
CA GLY A 525 -43.94 -6.09 14.06
C GLY A 525 -43.96 -5.81 12.57
N ASP A 526 -43.53 -4.63 12.08
CA ASP A 526 -43.46 -4.32 10.65
C ASP A 526 -42.43 -5.18 9.94
N SER A 527 -42.69 -5.42 8.66
CA SER A 527 -41.80 -6.17 7.78
C SER A 527 -41.57 -5.41 6.47
N VAL A 528 -40.38 -5.54 5.90
CA VAL A 528 -40.00 -4.94 4.62
C VAL A 528 -39.30 -5.95 3.72
N ASP A 529 -39.66 -6.01 2.45
CA ASP A 529 -39.00 -6.85 1.47
C ASP A 529 -37.80 -6.12 0.87
N VAL A 530 -36.60 -6.75 0.94
CA VAL A 530 -35.36 -6.24 0.37
C VAL A 530 -34.70 -7.36 -0.44
N GLY A 531 -34.66 -7.19 -1.75
CA GLY A 531 -34.34 -8.29 -2.67
C GLY A 531 -35.37 -9.41 -2.58
N SER A 532 -34.92 -10.64 -2.36
CA SER A 532 -35.76 -11.83 -2.18
C SER A 532 -36.03 -12.17 -0.70
N TYR A 533 -35.68 -11.31 0.20
CA TYR A 533 -35.77 -11.53 1.64
C TYR A 533 -36.68 -10.53 2.33
N LYS A 534 -37.32 -10.95 3.42
CA LYS A 534 -38.17 -10.12 4.26
C LYS A 534 -37.50 -9.86 5.59
N PHE A 535 -37.40 -8.60 5.99
CA PHE A 535 -36.85 -8.17 7.27
C PHE A 535 -37.98 -7.75 8.18
N ARG A 536 -38.11 -8.41 9.33
CA ARG A 536 -39.12 -8.12 10.34
C ARG A 536 -38.47 -7.45 11.53
N PHE A 537 -38.99 -6.32 11.94
CA PHE A 537 -38.55 -5.61 13.14
C PHE A 537 -39.39 -6.00 14.37
N ASN A 538 -38.75 -6.61 15.35
CA ASN A 538 -39.41 -7.11 16.55
C ASN A 538 -39.25 -6.18 17.77
N GLY A 539 -38.75 -4.96 17.59
CA GLY A 539 -38.59 -3.95 18.62
C GLY A 539 -37.16 -3.73 19.09
N THR A 540 -37.00 -2.93 20.12
CA THR A 540 -35.72 -2.58 20.75
C THR A 540 -35.68 -2.90 22.22
N THR A 541 -34.52 -3.20 22.77
CA THR A 541 -34.27 -3.36 24.21
C THR A 541 -33.05 -2.54 24.59
N GLU A 542 -33.09 -1.97 25.80
CA GLU A 542 -31.91 -1.26 26.34
C GLU A 542 -30.92 -2.28 26.91
N VAL A 543 -29.64 -2.11 26.55
CA VAL A 543 -28.53 -3.00 26.94
C VAL A 543 -27.37 -2.14 27.43
N PRO A 544 -26.88 -2.36 28.68
CA PRO A 544 -25.70 -1.67 29.18
C PRO A 544 -24.41 -2.22 28.52
N GLY A 545 -23.57 -1.30 28.02
CA GLY A 545 -22.21 -1.58 27.56
C GLY A 545 -21.15 -1.09 28.57
N PRO A 546 -19.85 -1.31 28.28
CA PRO A 546 -18.76 -0.93 29.18
C PRO A 546 -18.74 0.58 29.48
N ASN A 547 -18.80 1.43 28.48
CA ASN A 547 -18.76 2.89 28.56
C ASN A 547 -19.95 3.56 27.85
N TYR A 548 -20.96 2.77 27.40
CA TYR A 548 -22.16 3.25 26.72
C TYR A 548 -23.44 2.56 27.24
N VAL A 549 -24.58 3.07 26.81
CA VAL A 549 -25.87 2.38 26.86
C VAL A 549 -26.37 2.26 25.42
N ALA A 550 -26.85 1.08 25.04
CA ALA A 550 -27.33 0.82 23.69
C ALA A 550 -28.83 0.53 23.64
N ALA A 551 -29.55 1.15 22.71
CA ALA A 551 -30.81 0.62 22.22
C ALA A 551 -30.47 -0.48 21.17
N ARG A 552 -30.70 -1.75 21.52
CA ARG A 552 -30.46 -2.89 20.65
C ARG A 552 -31.74 -3.31 19.97
N GLY A 553 -31.75 -3.22 18.64
CA GLY A 553 -32.84 -3.71 17.79
C GLY A 553 -32.81 -5.23 17.64
N PHE A 554 -33.97 -5.80 17.42
CA PHE A 554 -34.12 -7.22 17.08
C PHE A 554 -34.81 -7.35 15.73
N PHE A 555 -34.09 -7.94 14.76
CA PHE A 555 -34.59 -8.22 13.42
C PHE A 555 -34.52 -9.70 13.10
N GLU A 556 -35.55 -10.20 12.40
CA GLU A 556 -35.55 -11.51 11.77
C GLU A 556 -35.53 -11.35 10.25
N VAL A 557 -34.62 -12.06 9.61
CA VAL A 557 -34.53 -12.12 8.14
C VAL A 557 -35.15 -13.42 7.69
N LEU A 558 -36.16 -13.34 6.82
CA LEU A 558 -36.90 -14.49 6.34
C LEU A 558 -36.71 -14.68 4.82
N ASN A 559 -36.69 -15.94 4.41
CA ASN A 559 -36.87 -16.35 3.02
C ASN A 559 -38.16 -17.17 2.92
N GLY A 560 -39.22 -16.58 2.38
CA GLY A 560 -40.59 -17.10 2.55
C GLY A 560 -40.96 -17.10 4.04
N GLU A 561 -41.32 -18.29 4.56
CA GLU A 561 -41.68 -18.48 5.98
C GLU A 561 -40.48 -18.90 6.86
N THR A 562 -39.31 -19.16 6.26
CA THR A 562 -38.14 -19.66 6.99
C THR A 562 -37.26 -18.52 7.48
N VAL A 563 -36.95 -18.48 8.78
CA VAL A 563 -35.97 -17.55 9.35
C VAL A 563 -34.56 -17.97 8.92
N VAL A 564 -33.88 -17.10 8.18
CA VAL A 564 -32.51 -17.29 7.71
C VAL A 564 -31.50 -16.88 8.76
N THR A 565 -31.69 -15.73 9.38
CA THR A 565 -30.79 -15.19 10.40
C THR A 565 -31.53 -14.20 11.30
N LYS A 566 -30.91 -13.92 12.47
CA LYS A 566 -31.35 -12.90 13.43
C LYS A 566 -30.26 -11.83 13.54
N MET A 567 -30.67 -10.57 13.53
CA MET A 567 -29.73 -9.44 13.51
C MET A 567 -30.04 -8.45 14.64
N TYR A 568 -28.98 -7.88 15.23
CA TYR A 568 -29.05 -7.06 16.41
C TYR A 568 -28.29 -5.74 16.23
N PRO A 569 -28.78 -4.80 15.40
CA PRO A 569 -28.17 -3.48 15.29
C PRO A 569 -28.33 -2.69 16.60
N GLU A 570 -27.34 -1.83 16.91
CA GLU A 570 -27.34 -1.03 18.12
C GLU A 570 -27.27 0.47 17.81
N LYS A 571 -27.96 1.25 18.64
CA LYS A 571 -27.75 2.70 18.75
C LYS A 571 -27.13 2.96 20.12
N ARG A 572 -25.83 3.24 20.14
CA ARG A 572 -25.02 3.41 21.34
C ARG A 572 -24.97 4.88 21.76
N SER A 573 -25.19 5.17 23.03
CA SER A 573 -24.98 6.47 23.65
C SER A 573 -23.82 6.39 24.64
N TYR A 574 -22.72 7.05 24.32
CA TYR A 574 -21.48 7.03 25.09
C TYR A 574 -21.53 8.02 26.25
N ARG A 575 -21.28 7.52 27.47
CA ARG A 575 -21.53 8.26 28.72
C ARG A 575 -20.65 9.48 28.89
N ALA A 576 -19.35 9.38 28.55
CA ALA A 576 -18.37 10.44 28.79
C ALA A 576 -18.52 11.64 27.86
N MET A 577 -18.88 11.42 26.60
CA MET A 577 -18.97 12.48 25.58
C MET A 577 -20.40 12.84 25.19
N GLY A 578 -21.38 12.06 25.61
CA GLY A 578 -22.79 12.23 25.20
C GLY A 578 -23.00 11.97 23.68
N GLN A 579 -22.01 11.39 23.01
CA GLN A 579 -22.08 11.09 21.59
C GLN A 579 -22.91 9.83 21.34
N VAL A 580 -23.67 9.87 20.26
CA VAL A 580 -24.50 8.75 19.83
C VAL A 580 -23.90 8.15 18.56
N MET A 581 -23.72 6.83 18.55
CA MET A 581 -23.17 6.09 17.41
C MET A 581 -24.12 4.98 17.00
N THR A 582 -24.18 4.73 15.71
CA THR A 582 -24.95 3.62 15.12
C THR A 582 -24.00 2.47 14.83
N GLU A 583 -24.30 1.30 15.40
CA GLU A 583 -23.59 0.04 15.13
C GLU A 583 -24.49 -0.84 14.28
N ALA A 584 -24.08 -1.06 13.06
CA ALA A 584 -24.85 -1.89 12.15
C ALA A 584 -24.71 -3.38 12.49
N ALA A 585 -25.79 -4.13 12.35
CA ALA A 585 -25.72 -5.58 12.34
C ALA A 585 -25.46 -6.05 10.91
N ILE A 586 -24.47 -6.93 10.73
CA ILE A 586 -24.06 -7.47 9.43
C ILE A 586 -24.04 -8.99 9.51
N ASP A 587 -24.84 -9.64 8.66
CA ASP A 587 -24.79 -11.11 8.47
C ASP A 587 -23.97 -11.41 7.21
N VAL A 588 -22.71 -11.78 7.45
CA VAL A 588 -21.67 -11.94 6.42
C VAL A 588 -21.82 -13.29 5.71
N GLY A 589 -21.90 -13.27 4.37
CA GLY A 589 -21.96 -14.47 3.55
C GLY A 589 -21.00 -14.45 2.36
N PHE A 590 -20.80 -15.62 1.75
CA PHE A 590 -19.91 -15.72 0.57
C PHE A 590 -20.47 -15.02 -0.67
N THR A 591 -21.81 -15.07 -0.84
CA THR A 591 -22.48 -14.51 -2.02
C THR A 591 -23.27 -13.24 -1.72
N ARG A 592 -23.49 -12.92 -0.44
CA ARG A 592 -24.27 -11.74 -0.04
C ARG A 592 -24.01 -11.38 1.43
N ASP A 593 -24.21 -10.11 1.78
CA ASP A 593 -24.40 -9.68 3.16
C ASP A 593 -25.81 -9.11 3.34
N PHE A 594 -26.38 -9.35 4.53
CA PHE A 594 -27.49 -8.56 5.05
C PHE A 594 -26.92 -7.50 6.00
N TYR A 595 -27.44 -6.31 5.90
CA TYR A 595 -26.99 -5.19 6.70
C TYR A 595 -28.20 -4.43 7.22
N VAL A 596 -28.26 -4.21 8.52
CA VAL A 596 -29.32 -3.46 9.20
C VAL A 596 -28.69 -2.41 10.10
N SER A 597 -29.14 -1.17 9.97
CA SER A 597 -28.70 -0.04 10.78
C SER A 597 -29.90 0.65 11.42
N LEU A 598 -29.84 0.90 12.74
CA LEU A 598 -30.81 1.71 13.46
C LEU A 598 -30.44 3.18 13.34
N GLY A 599 -31.36 4.00 12.81
CA GLY A 599 -31.26 5.45 12.81
C GLY A 599 -31.72 6.08 14.14
N GLU A 600 -32.63 7.07 14.08
CA GLU A 600 -33.17 7.73 15.23
C GLU A 600 -34.54 7.14 15.65
N PRO A 601 -34.84 7.11 16.97
CA PRO A 601 -36.19 6.81 17.43
C PRO A 601 -37.13 7.92 16.99
N ILE A 602 -38.34 7.58 16.55
CA ILE A 602 -39.33 8.56 16.12
C ILE A 602 -40.18 8.91 17.32
N PRO A 603 -40.14 10.18 17.79
CA PRO A 603 -40.91 10.63 18.95
C PRO A 603 -42.42 10.39 18.79
N ASP A 604 -43.10 10.12 19.86
CA ASP A 604 -44.57 9.97 19.98
C ASP A 604 -45.17 8.89 19.03
N SER A 605 -44.37 7.91 18.65
CA SER A 605 -44.76 6.93 17.65
C SER A 605 -45.00 5.51 18.18
N GLY A 606 -44.99 5.30 19.49
CA GLY A 606 -45.22 3.98 20.09
C GLY A 606 -44.07 2.97 19.83
N GLY A 607 -42.82 3.46 19.67
CA GLY A 607 -41.62 2.61 19.50
C GLY A 607 -41.17 2.44 18.07
N SER A 608 -41.56 3.30 17.14
CA SER A 608 -41.03 3.31 15.76
C SER A 608 -39.62 3.85 15.71
N TRP A 609 -38.86 3.31 14.74
CA TRP A 609 -37.48 3.70 14.43
C TRP A 609 -37.32 4.03 12.97
N SER A 610 -36.40 4.94 12.64
CA SER A 610 -35.81 5.00 11.31
C SER A 610 -34.87 3.81 11.17
N VAL A 611 -35.00 3.05 10.09
CA VAL A 611 -34.25 1.83 9.85
C VAL A 611 -33.75 1.83 8.43
N ARG A 612 -32.47 1.49 8.27
CA ARG A 612 -31.86 1.27 6.96
C ARG A 612 -31.48 -0.19 6.80
N VAL A 613 -31.94 -0.79 5.72
CA VAL A 613 -31.75 -2.21 5.42
C VAL A 613 -31.13 -2.38 4.05
N TYR A 614 -30.10 -3.23 3.97
CA TYR A 614 -29.46 -3.58 2.70
C TYR A 614 -29.41 -5.08 2.47
N HIS A 615 -29.51 -5.45 1.22
CA HIS A 615 -29.03 -6.70 0.66
C HIS A 615 -27.87 -6.39 -0.29
N LYS A 616 -26.64 -6.87 0.03
CA LYS A 616 -25.41 -6.55 -0.70
C LYS A 616 -24.79 -7.81 -1.29
N PRO A 617 -25.05 -8.11 -2.58
CA PRO A 617 -24.49 -9.30 -3.21
C PRO A 617 -22.98 -9.13 -3.46
N PHE A 618 -22.21 -10.19 -3.17
CA PHE A 618 -20.80 -10.34 -3.46
C PHE A 618 -19.86 -9.28 -2.87
N ILE A 619 -20.27 -8.53 -1.86
CA ILE A 619 -19.43 -7.46 -1.27
C ILE A 619 -18.12 -8.03 -0.70
N ASN A 620 -18.13 -9.22 -0.13
CA ASN A 620 -16.95 -9.87 0.43
C ASN A 620 -15.87 -10.25 -0.63
N TRP A 621 -16.24 -10.23 -1.91
CA TRP A 621 -15.28 -10.43 -3.01
C TRP A 621 -14.36 -9.23 -3.18
N ILE A 622 -14.76 -8.03 -2.74
CA ILE A 622 -13.91 -6.84 -2.69
C ILE A 622 -12.73 -7.12 -1.76
N TRP A 623 -13.00 -7.50 -0.53
CA TRP A 623 -11.97 -7.83 0.47
C TRP A 623 -11.16 -9.07 0.06
N GLY A 624 -11.85 -10.11 -0.42
CA GLY A 624 -11.23 -11.35 -0.91
C GLY A 624 -10.25 -11.09 -2.05
N GLY A 625 -10.59 -10.21 -2.98
CA GLY A 625 -9.70 -9.77 -4.07
C GLY A 625 -8.44 -9.07 -3.56
N CYS A 626 -8.58 -8.17 -2.59
CA CYS A 626 -7.44 -7.48 -1.96
C CYS A 626 -6.55 -8.45 -1.18
N VAL A 627 -7.12 -9.41 -0.44
CA VAL A 627 -6.37 -10.46 0.25
C VAL A 627 -5.58 -11.30 -0.75
N LEU A 628 -6.18 -11.70 -1.88
CA LEU A 628 -5.48 -12.44 -2.94
C LEU A 628 -4.33 -11.61 -3.54
N MET A 629 -4.53 -10.30 -3.78
CA MET A 629 -3.46 -9.40 -4.24
C MET A 629 -2.29 -9.39 -3.28
N ALA A 630 -2.54 -9.21 -1.98
CA ALA A 630 -1.50 -9.17 -0.96
C ALA A 630 -0.78 -10.52 -0.80
N LEU A 631 -1.52 -11.63 -0.76
CA LEU A 631 -0.96 -12.99 -0.71
C LEU A 631 -0.07 -13.28 -1.92
N GLY A 632 -0.51 -12.87 -3.11
CA GLY A 632 0.29 -12.95 -4.33
C GLY A 632 1.60 -12.18 -4.20
N GLY A 633 1.55 -10.95 -3.68
CA GLY A 633 2.72 -10.13 -3.42
C GLY A 633 3.69 -10.75 -2.39
N PHE A 634 3.20 -11.24 -1.26
CA PHE A 634 4.02 -11.94 -0.26
C PHE A 634 4.63 -13.24 -0.81
N LEU A 635 3.88 -13.98 -1.61
CA LEU A 635 4.42 -15.17 -2.28
C LEU A 635 5.55 -14.81 -3.25
N ALA A 636 5.39 -13.72 -4.01
CA ALA A 636 6.45 -13.21 -4.89
C ALA A 636 7.68 -12.77 -4.08
N LEU A 637 7.50 -12.09 -2.95
CA LEU A 637 8.56 -11.67 -2.04
C LEU A 637 9.35 -12.86 -1.46
N SER A 638 8.70 -14.00 -1.25
CA SER A 638 9.33 -15.23 -0.72
C SER A 638 10.23 -15.96 -1.71
N ASP A 639 10.35 -15.50 -2.97
CA ASP A 639 11.14 -16.16 -4.01
C ASP A 639 12.65 -16.10 -3.70
N ARG A 640 13.27 -17.27 -3.56
CA ARG A 640 14.68 -17.41 -3.18
C ARG A 640 15.64 -16.78 -4.19
N ARG A 641 15.22 -16.57 -5.44
CA ARG A 641 16.06 -15.98 -6.50
C ARG A 641 16.50 -14.56 -6.21
N TYR A 642 15.77 -13.83 -5.40
CA TYR A 642 16.20 -12.52 -4.88
C TYR A 642 17.42 -12.60 -3.95
N ARG A 643 17.70 -13.79 -3.35
CA ARG A 643 18.78 -14.01 -2.40
C ARG A 643 20.01 -14.69 -3.00
N MET A 644 19.87 -15.45 -4.11
CA MET A 644 20.91 -16.36 -4.61
C MET A 644 21.82 -15.78 -5.71
N ALA A 645 21.50 -14.61 -6.30
CA ALA A 645 22.29 -14.02 -7.38
C ALA A 645 23.74 -13.65 -7.01
N LYS A 646 24.12 -13.74 -5.73
CA LYS A 646 25.44 -13.35 -5.23
C LYS A 646 26.51 -14.44 -5.31
N ARG A 647 26.14 -15.71 -5.35
CA ARG A 647 27.13 -16.81 -5.31
C ARG A 647 27.92 -16.98 -6.61
N SER A 648 27.39 -16.55 -7.76
CA SER A 648 28.09 -16.63 -9.06
C SER A 648 29.07 -15.47 -9.27
N GLU A 649 28.80 -14.27 -8.74
CA GLU A 649 29.70 -13.11 -8.91
C GLU A 649 30.91 -13.21 -7.97
N GLU A 650 30.77 -13.73 -6.76
CA GLU A 650 31.89 -13.98 -5.84
C GLU A 650 32.79 -15.12 -6.34
N SER A 651 32.22 -16.14 -6.98
CA SER A 651 33.03 -17.21 -7.59
C SER A 651 33.78 -16.73 -8.83
N PHE A 652 33.25 -15.81 -9.63
CA PHE A 652 33.94 -15.20 -10.78
C PHE A 652 35.02 -14.21 -10.29
N SER A 653 34.78 -13.41 -9.28
CA SER A 653 35.74 -12.49 -8.67
C SER A 653 36.88 -13.24 -7.98
N ALA A 654 36.57 -14.31 -7.24
CA ALA A 654 37.57 -15.16 -6.60
C ALA A 654 38.40 -15.97 -7.61
N ALA A 655 37.79 -16.41 -8.72
CA ALA A 655 38.47 -17.06 -9.78
C ALA A 655 39.43 -16.10 -10.53
N ASN A 656 39.04 -14.85 -10.77
CA ASN A 656 39.91 -13.84 -11.37
C ASN A 656 41.06 -13.42 -10.46
N ILE A 657 40.84 -13.30 -9.15
CA ILE A 657 41.92 -13.03 -8.18
C ILE A 657 42.86 -14.24 -8.03
N GLY A 658 42.34 -15.45 -8.21
CA GLY A 658 43.15 -16.68 -8.25
C GLY A 658 44.05 -16.77 -9.48
N ILE A 659 43.57 -16.29 -10.64
CA ILE A 659 44.34 -16.26 -11.91
C ILE A 659 45.41 -15.19 -11.86
N GLU A 660 45.17 -13.99 -11.29
CA GLU A 660 46.21 -12.97 -11.16
C GLU A 660 47.33 -13.38 -10.16
N LYS A 661 47.03 -14.17 -9.13
CA LYS A 661 48.04 -14.69 -8.21
C LYS A 661 48.84 -15.87 -8.75
N SER A 662 48.34 -16.59 -9.77
CA SER A 662 49.06 -17.72 -10.40
C SER A 662 49.97 -17.30 -11.54
N VAL A 663 49.87 -16.07 -12.05
CA VAL A 663 50.74 -15.53 -13.11
C VAL A 663 52.00 -14.83 -12.58
N GLY A 664 52.15 -14.72 -11.27
CA GLY A 664 53.24 -14.03 -10.57
C GLY A 664 54.48 -14.91 -10.22
N VAL A 665 54.54 -16.17 -10.67
CA VAL A 665 55.74 -17.01 -10.43
C VAL A 665 56.70 -16.88 -11.62
N LYS A 666 57.82 -16.20 -11.38
CA LYS A 666 58.99 -16.10 -12.28
C LYS A 666 59.46 -17.49 -12.72
N SER A 667 59.40 -17.82 -13.99
CA SER A 667 60.22 -18.88 -14.59
C SER A 667 61.41 -18.25 -15.30
N SER A 668 62.60 -18.37 -14.65
CA SER A 668 63.89 -18.19 -15.27
C SER A 668 64.21 -19.44 -16.08
N LEU A 669 64.18 -19.35 -17.41
CA LEU A 669 64.79 -20.32 -18.33
C LEU A 669 65.64 -19.57 -19.33
N PRO A 670 66.84 -20.12 -19.73
CA PRO A 670 67.84 -19.44 -20.54
C PRO A 670 67.53 -19.45 -22.03
N PRO A 671 68.19 -18.60 -22.86
CA PRO A 671 67.82 -18.38 -24.23
C PRO A 671 68.42 -19.51 -25.16
N HIS A 672 67.62 -20.06 -26.07
CA HIS A 672 68.07 -20.89 -27.21
C HIS A 672 68.22 -20.07 -28.50
N PRO A 673 69.09 -20.48 -29.42
CA PRO A 673 69.66 -19.58 -30.42
C PRO A 673 68.81 -19.44 -31.70
N ARG A 674 69.08 -18.31 -32.37
CA ARG A 674 68.57 -17.99 -33.73
C ARG A 674 68.95 -19.01 -34.74
N ILE A 675 68.03 -19.39 -35.66
CA ILE A 675 68.31 -19.90 -36.99
C ILE A 675 67.66 -18.93 -37.99
N GLU A 676 68.52 -18.31 -38.79
CA GLU A 676 68.20 -17.57 -40.02
C GLU A 676 67.95 -18.53 -41.14
N SER A 677 67.03 -18.25 -42.03
CA SER A 677 67.00 -18.50 -43.49
C SER A 677 65.54 -18.50 -43.91
N GLY A 678 65.11 -17.94 -44.97
CA GLY A 678 65.59 -17.39 -46.15
C GLY A 678 64.43 -17.19 -47.10
N ALA A 679 64.59 -16.25 -47.95
CA ALA A 679 63.67 -15.65 -48.90
C ALA A 679 62.81 -16.61 -49.75
N GLY A 680 61.64 -16.11 -50.18
CA GLY A 680 60.87 -16.73 -51.29
C GLY A 680 59.64 -15.90 -51.66
N SER A 681 59.78 -15.13 -52.71
CA SER A 681 58.88 -14.20 -53.38
C SER A 681 57.62 -14.81 -54.02
N SER A 682 56.48 -14.12 -53.91
CA SER A 682 55.48 -13.72 -54.93
C SER A 682 54.62 -14.76 -55.65
N PRO A 683 53.53 -14.41 -56.37
CA PRO A 683 52.51 -13.35 -56.17
C PRO A 683 51.08 -13.87 -56.32
N LEU A 684 50.14 -12.92 -56.17
CA LEU A 684 48.69 -12.99 -56.45
C LEU A 684 48.34 -13.56 -57.85
N PRO A 685 47.06 -14.04 -58.06
CA PRO A 685 46.24 -13.25 -58.95
C PRO A 685 44.75 -12.98 -58.39
N GLU A 686 44.26 -11.87 -58.91
CA GLU A 686 42.90 -11.41 -58.95
C GLU A 686 41.92 -12.34 -59.65
N GLY A 687 40.61 -12.16 -59.35
CA GLY A 687 39.55 -12.57 -60.28
C GLY A 687 38.17 -12.64 -59.65
N ARG A 688 37.42 -11.55 -59.76
CA ARG A 688 35.98 -11.40 -60.15
C ARG A 688 35.06 -12.57 -59.82
N GLY A 689 33.88 -12.30 -59.19
CA GLY A 689 32.70 -11.53 -59.66
C GLY A 689 31.51 -12.47 -59.67
N ASP A 690 30.52 -12.19 -58.97
CA ASP A 690 29.07 -11.91 -59.18
C ASP A 690 28.29 -11.82 -57.88
#